data_3b407ff93345b021b60fa680d396a107
#
_entry.id   3b407ff93345b021b60fa680d396a107
#
_cell.length_a   1.000
_cell.length_b   1.000
_cell.length_c   1.000
_cell.angle_alpha   90.00
_cell.angle_beta   90.00
_cell.angle_gamma   90.00
#
_symmetry.space_group_name_H-M   'P 1'
#
loop_
_entity.id
_entity.type
_entity.pdbx_description
1 polymer ?
#
loop_
_entity_poly.entity_id
_entity_poly.type
_entity_poly.pdbx_seq_one_letter_code
_entity_poly.pdbx_strand_id
1 'polypeptide(L)'
;MICDATLIFQLSTARSALPVQGASVLVTDPITGRNTRLTTDQSGRTRVLCVTAPPLSWSQTPGSDGRPYSIYHANIRAEGYVPVRLTGIQVFAGQQSLQMVEMIPCEGGKSITNTPEETIGEPEDPLKSEQPGRFAQSPQEDAQPPGSLQGAEPGPAANLPEAEPSTADLAGLPDARELALPRAIPVLAAAGEDDESDNDDELTAPPVTRNLAEESSNTRAAEALTGPRAASQVYVPEYITVHLGAPNDTSARNVTVSFRDYIKNVASSEIYPTWPEAALRANILAQITFAQNRIFTEWYPSRGYNFNITNNTAYDQYFVYGRNIFTNISRLVDELFDQYIRRRGAVNPIFAQYCNGTTVTCGGLSQWGTVALANNGYTPLGILRYYYGDDIVIDTATVQRRITSSYPGSPLTIGSRGEDVRTIRTWLNRIRRNYPAIPAISTTSGDTYNAEMQRSVWAFQRIFNLTPDGIVGPATWNKIAYIYVAVMRLAELGGEDIPLPAERPSGILRRGSSGETVRLAQYFLRVIALYDDEIPPITIDGSYGPATENAVRAFQKMQGLTVDGIIGPATWNALYERFLGITQTTGLAVTYPGTPLKSGSRGDNVRVVQEYLNTLARAYPLPRVAVDSIYGPATENAVQAFQRLFGLTADGIVGPRTWERLVGTRLLLR
;
A
#
# COMPACT_ATOMS: atom_id res chain seq x y z
N MET A 1 -8.02 27.77 -29.76
CA MET A 1 -6.83 26.96 -30.11
C MET A 1 -6.94 25.70 -29.25
N ILE A 2 -7.05 24.55 -29.87
CA ILE A 2 -7.03 23.26 -29.13
C ILE A 2 -5.56 23.06 -28.74
N CYS A 3 -5.28 22.91 -27.44
CA CYS A 3 -3.94 22.64 -26.94
C CYS A 3 -3.63 21.15 -27.09
N ASP A 4 -2.46 20.79 -27.60
CA ASP A 4 -2.01 19.38 -27.61
C ASP A 4 -1.79 18.87 -26.19
N ALA A 5 -1.27 19.72 -25.30
CA ALA A 5 -1.06 19.46 -23.89
C ALA A 5 -0.98 20.77 -23.09
N THR A 6 -0.94 20.68 -21.77
CA THR A 6 -0.87 21.87 -20.90
C THR A 6 0.20 21.72 -19.83
N LEU A 7 0.82 22.87 -19.46
CA LEU A 7 1.86 22.95 -18.44
C LEU A 7 1.52 24.06 -17.44
N ILE A 8 1.67 23.78 -16.15
CA ILE A 8 1.51 24.71 -15.03
C ILE A 8 2.73 24.62 -14.12
N PHE A 9 3.15 25.74 -13.57
CA PHE A 9 4.17 25.79 -12.52
C PHE A 9 3.52 26.15 -11.19
N GLN A 10 3.95 25.49 -10.12
CA GLN A 10 3.60 25.76 -8.74
C GLN A 10 4.89 26.02 -7.96
N LEU A 11 5.09 27.27 -7.54
CA LEU A 11 6.28 27.70 -6.82
C LEU A 11 5.96 27.91 -5.33
N SER A 12 6.79 27.33 -4.49
CA SER A 12 6.64 27.40 -3.05
C SER A 12 8.00 27.48 -2.35
N THR A 13 8.00 27.78 -1.05
CA THR A 13 9.17 27.74 -0.16
C THR A 13 8.78 27.11 1.16
N ALA A 14 9.73 26.90 2.08
CA ALA A 14 9.50 26.33 3.40
C ALA A 14 8.78 24.96 3.36
N ARG A 15 9.29 24.04 2.56
CA ARG A 15 8.72 22.69 2.35
C ARG A 15 7.28 22.75 1.83
N SER A 16 7.08 23.54 0.78
CA SER A 16 5.79 23.76 0.11
C SER A 16 4.72 24.45 0.99
N ALA A 17 5.10 24.99 2.15
CA ALA A 17 4.15 25.62 3.05
C ALA A 17 3.75 27.04 2.64
N LEU A 18 4.62 27.76 1.93
CA LEU A 18 4.38 29.16 1.55
C LEU A 18 4.48 29.34 0.03
N PRO A 19 3.45 29.90 -0.63
CA PRO A 19 3.51 30.16 -2.07
C PRO A 19 4.48 31.31 -2.38
N VAL A 20 5.14 31.24 -3.53
CA VAL A 20 6.00 32.32 -4.05
C VAL A 20 5.25 33.06 -5.14
N GLN A 21 4.70 34.22 -4.79
CA GLN A 21 3.97 35.12 -5.70
C GLN A 21 4.93 35.98 -6.52
N GLY A 22 4.53 36.34 -7.75
CA GLY A 22 5.26 37.31 -8.59
C GLY A 22 6.53 36.75 -9.21
N ALA A 23 6.84 35.48 -9.06
CA ALA A 23 7.98 34.83 -9.68
C ALA A 23 7.84 34.81 -11.21
N SER A 24 8.92 35.11 -11.90
CA SER A 24 9.01 35.04 -13.37
C SER A 24 9.47 33.66 -13.81
N VAL A 25 8.69 32.99 -14.64
CA VAL A 25 9.00 31.69 -15.24
C VAL A 25 9.13 31.87 -16.74
N LEU A 26 10.33 31.71 -17.28
CA LEU A 26 10.60 31.76 -18.70
C LEU A 26 10.70 30.36 -19.27
N VAL A 27 9.65 29.93 -19.99
CA VAL A 27 9.57 28.59 -20.59
C VAL A 27 10.09 28.62 -22.01
N THR A 28 10.99 27.72 -22.36
CA THR A 28 11.58 27.59 -23.71
C THR A 28 11.03 26.31 -24.36
N ASP A 29 10.43 26.47 -25.53
CA ASP A 29 10.07 25.36 -26.41
C ASP A 29 11.34 24.90 -27.17
N PRO A 30 11.77 23.65 -26.98
CA PRO A 30 13.02 23.18 -27.56
C PRO A 30 12.96 22.95 -29.07
N ILE A 31 11.75 22.79 -29.63
CA ILE A 31 11.57 22.58 -31.09
C ILE A 31 11.59 23.90 -31.84
N THR A 32 10.84 24.89 -31.32
CA THR A 32 10.67 26.19 -31.99
C THR A 32 11.63 27.26 -31.48
N GLY A 33 12.32 27.04 -30.37
CA GLY A 33 13.12 28.05 -29.66
C GLY A 33 12.31 29.20 -29.07
N ARG A 34 10.98 29.12 -29.10
CA ARG A 34 10.09 30.18 -28.62
C ARG A 34 10.12 30.26 -27.11
N ASN A 35 10.31 31.46 -26.59
CA ASN A 35 10.25 31.75 -25.17
C ASN A 35 8.89 32.32 -24.78
N THR A 36 8.28 31.75 -23.73
CA THR A 36 7.02 32.25 -23.13
C THR A 36 7.26 32.61 -21.68
N ARG A 37 6.97 33.86 -21.32
CA ARG A 37 7.06 34.32 -19.93
C ARG A 37 5.72 34.14 -19.20
N LEU A 38 5.76 33.55 -18.01
CA LEU A 38 4.65 33.41 -17.09
C LEU A 38 5.01 34.08 -15.77
N THR A 39 3.99 34.42 -14.96
CA THR A 39 4.17 34.98 -13.63
C THR A 39 3.27 34.20 -12.67
N THR A 40 3.74 33.94 -11.45
CA THR A 40 2.95 33.25 -10.43
C THR A 40 1.99 34.22 -9.73
N ASP A 41 0.79 33.72 -9.47
CA ASP A 41 -0.27 34.41 -8.70
C ASP A 41 -0.05 34.31 -7.19
N GLN A 42 -1.06 34.75 -6.38
CA GLN A 42 -1.05 34.70 -4.91
C GLN A 42 -0.93 33.29 -4.35
N SER A 43 -1.34 32.27 -5.09
CA SER A 43 -1.19 30.85 -4.73
C SER A 43 0.14 30.24 -5.15
N GLY A 44 1.04 31.04 -5.75
CA GLY A 44 2.31 30.57 -6.32
C GLY A 44 2.14 29.83 -7.65
N ARG A 45 0.97 29.89 -8.30
CA ARG A 45 0.71 29.19 -9.57
C ARG A 45 0.78 30.12 -10.77
N THR A 46 1.26 29.58 -11.89
CA THR A 46 1.15 30.27 -13.17
C THR A 46 -0.20 29.99 -13.83
N ARG A 47 -0.61 30.85 -14.76
CA ARG A 47 -1.66 30.48 -15.69
C ARG A 47 -1.29 29.21 -16.47
N VAL A 48 -2.29 28.51 -16.99
CA VAL A 48 -2.09 27.35 -17.86
C VAL A 48 -1.39 27.77 -19.14
N LEU A 49 -0.30 27.10 -19.50
CA LEU A 49 0.41 27.25 -20.75
C LEU A 49 0.01 26.12 -21.70
N CYS A 50 -0.48 26.47 -22.90
CA CYS A 50 -0.65 25.50 -23.99
C CYS A 50 0.71 25.17 -24.59
N VAL A 51 1.00 23.92 -24.77
CA VAL A 51 2.28 23.38 -25.26
C VAL A 51 2.05 22.30 -26.30
N THR A 52 3.04 22.09 -27.18
CA THR A 52 2.99 21.05 -28.19
C THR A 52 3.45 19.70 -27.60
N ALA A 53 2.79 18.62 -28.00
CA ALA A 53 3.15 17.27 -27.66
C ALA A 53 3.11 16.36 -28.89
N PRO A 54 3.86 15.23 -28.90
CA PRO A 54 3.80 14.24 -29.96
C PRO A 54 2.42 13.58 -30.04
N PRO A 55 2.10 12.86 -31.14
CA PRO A 55 0.85 12.13 -31.25
C PRO A 55 0.61 11.16 -30.10
N LEU A 56 -0.62 11.08 -29.62
CA LEU A 56 -1.03 10.22 -28.51
C LEU A 56 -0.65 8.74 -28.72
N SER A 57 -0.72 8.26 -29.97
CA SER A 57 -0.37 6.87 -30.33
C SER A 57 1.06 6.49 -29.96
N TRP A 58 2.00 7.45 -29.93
CA TRP A 58 3.40 7.15 -29.58
C TRP A 58 3.58 6.71 -28.12
N SER A 59 2.74 7.20 -27.24
CA SER A 59 2.75 6.82 -25.81
C SER A 59 1.84 5.63 -25.48
N GLN A 60 1.06 5.14 -26.45
CA GLN A 60 0.15 4.01 -26.27
C GLN A 60 0.61 2.74 -26.99
N THR A 61 1.68 2.82 -27.81
CA THR A 61 2.23 1.69 -28.55
C THR A 61 3.66 1.40 -28.09
N PRO A 62 3.93 0.16 -27.61
CA PRO A 62 5.28 -0.25 -27.25
C PRO A 62 6.20 -0.22 -28.47
N GLY A 63 7.45 0.23 -28.29
CA GLY A 63 8.45 0.23 -29.35
C GLY A 63 8.22 1.25 -30.48
N SER A 64 7.37 2.25 -30.29
CA SER A 64 7.24 3.35 -31.26
C SER A 64 8.58 4.06 -31.49
N ASP A 65 8.93 4.35 -32.76
CA ASP A 65 10.22 4.95 -33.15
C ASP A 65 10.39 6.39 -32.65
N GLY A 66 9.31 7.05 -32.25
CA GLY A 66 9.29 8.42 -31.75
C GLY A 66 9.38 8.54 -30.22
N ARG A 67 9.92 9.66 -29.73
CA ARG A 67 9.83 10.01 -28.32
C ARG A 67 8.35 10.31 -27.99
N PRO A 68 7.73 9.64 -27.00
CA PRO A 68 6.28 9.76 -26.73
C PRO A 68 5.89 11.07 -26.01
N TYR A 69 6.83 11.95 -25.74
CA TYR A 69 6.64 13.24 -25.07
C TYR A 69 7.55 14.32 -25.65
N SER A 70 7.15 15.58 -25.48
CA SER A 70 8.03 16.74 -25.67
C SER A 70 8.76 17.09 -24.38
N ILE A 71 9.96 17.67 -24.50
CA ILE A 71 10.77 18.13 -23.37
C ILE A 71 10.82 19.66 -23.41
N TYR A 72 10.39 20.32 -22.35
CA TYR A 72 10.47 21.75 -22.16
C TYR A 72 11.51 22.10 -21.10
N HIS A 73 12.04 23.33 -21.18
CA HIS A 73 12.97 23.88 -20.21
C HIS A 73 12.39 25.18 -19.63
N ALA A 74 12.76 25.52 -18.41
CA ALA A 74 12.31 26.74 -17.78
C ALA A 74 13.40 27.38 -16.92
N ASN A 75 13.50 28.71 -16.98
CA ASN A 75 14.31 29.50 -16.06
C ASN A 75 13.37 30.26 -15.12
N ILE A 76 13.56 30.12 -13.82
CA ILE A 76 12.72 30.69 -12.79
C ILE A 76 13.49 31.66 -11.94
N ARG A 77 12.92 32.85 -11.74
CA ARG A 77 13.50 33.91 -10.92
C ARG A 77 12.43 34.56 -10.07
N ALA A 78 12.73 34.75 -8.79
CA ALA A 78 11.93 35.53 -7.86
C ALA A 78 12.84 36.37 -6.98
N GLU A 79 12.39 37.55 -6.59
CA GLU A 79 13.15 38.43 -5.70
C GLU A 79 13.37 37.78 -4.35
N GLY A 80 14.61 37.77 -3.87
CA GLY A 80 14.99 37.15 -2.60
C GLY A 80 15.17 35.62 -2.63
N TYR A 81 15.14 35.00 -3.81
CA TYR A 81 15.32 33.54 -3.99
C TYR A 81 16.44 33.19 -4.94
N VAL A 82 17.04 32.02 -4.72
CA VAL A 82 18.02 31.43 -5.65
C VAL A 82 17.34 31.14 -6.97
N PRO A 83 17.91 31.58 -8.13
CA PRO A 83 17.36 31.21 -9.43
C PRO A 83 17.38 29.70 -9.67
N VAL A 84 16.35 29.19 -10.33
CA VAL A 84 16.24 27.76 -10.65
C VAL A 84 16.15 27.57 -12.15
N ARG A 85 16.97 26.66 -12.69
CA ARG A 85 16.89 26.20 -14.06
C ARG A 85 16.37 24.76 -14.10
N LEU A 86 15.28 24.56 -14.82
CA LEU A 86 14.67 23.25 -15.03
C LEU A 86 15.00 22.77 -16.43
N THR A 87 15.48 21.55 -16.53
CA THR A 87 15.68 20.84 -17.79
C THR A 87 14.88 19.54 -17.76
N GLY A 88 14.27 19.15 -18.88
CA GLY A 88 13.61 17.85 -18.94
C GLY A 88 12.14 17.82 -18.49
N ILE A 89 11.40 18.92 -18.54
CA ILE A 89 9.96 18.92 -18.22
C ILE A 89 9.22 18.15 -19.31
N GLN A 90 8.70 16.97 -18.96
CA GLN A 90 8.00 16.09 -19.90
C GLN A 90 6.53 16.50 -20.08
N VAL A 91 6.07 16.48 -21.33
CA VAL A 91 4.70 16.84 -21.69
C VAL A 91 4.14 15.81 -22.67
N PHE A 92 3.01 15.20 -22.32
CA PHE A 92 2.32 14.18 -23.12
C PHE A 92 1.02 14.73 -23.73
N ALA A 93 0.64 14.18 -24.88
CA ALA A 93 -0.60 14.55 -25.57
C ALA A 93 -1.84 14.38 -24.67
N GLY A 94 -2.71 15.39 -24.65
CA GLY A 94 -3.94 15.39 -23.87
C GLY A 94 -3.77 15.48 -22.37
N GLN A 95 -2.54 15.66 -21.86
CA GLN A 95 -2.26 15.65 -20.43
C GLN A 95 -1.87 17.02 -19.89
N GLN A 96 -2.15 17.24 -18.62
CA GLN A 96 -1.68 18.41 -17.89
C GLN A 96 -0.48 18.04 -17.03
N SER A 97 0.64 18.71 -17.27
CA SER A 97 1.86 18.62 -16.46
C SER A 97 1.88 19.71 -15.40
N LEU A 98 2.12 19.33 -14.16
CA LEU A 98 2.34 20.23 -13.04
C LEU A 98 3.81 20.17 -12.63
N GLN A 99 4.54 21.27 -12.78
CA GLN A 99 5.91 21.42 -12.32
C GLN A 99 5.91 22.10 -10.97
N MET A 100 6.19 21.32 -9.93
CA MET A 100 6.39 21.86 -8.58
C MET A 100 7.84 22.27 -8.41
N VAL A 101 8.07 23.45 -7.81
CA VAL A 101 9.41 23.99 -7.57
C VAL A 101 9.48 24.57 -6.17
N GLU A 102 10.41 24.06 -5.37
CA GLU A 102 10.74 24.66 -4.09
C GLU A 102 11.84 25.71 -4.29
N MET A 103 11.51 26.96 -3.96
CA MET A 103 12.43 28.09 -4.08
C MET A 103 13.21 28.26 -2.78
N ILE A 104 14.54 28.33 -2.87
CA ILE A 104 15.43 28.51 -1.72
C ILE A 104 15.64 30.01 -1.49
N PRO A 105 15.33 30.57 -0.30
CA PRO A 105 15.60 31.95 0.00
C PRO A 105 17.10 32.26 -0.02
N CYS A 106 17.48 33.42 -0.55
CA CYS A 106 18.86 33.90 -0.51
C CYS A 106 19.25 34.30 0.93
N GLU A 107 20.40 33.86 1.40
CA GLU A 107 20.92 34.30 2.71
C GLU A 107 21.31 35.79 2.65
N GLY A 108 20.77 36.58 3.61
CA GLY A 108 21.20 37.96 3.85
C GLY A 108 20.74 39.01 2.83
N GLY A 109 19.68 38.78 2.06
CA GLY A 109 19.11 39.83 1.17
C GLY A 109 20.02 40.28 0.02
N LYS A 110 21.02 39.46 -0.34
CA LYS A 110 21.95 39.78 -1.41
C LYS A 110 21.32 39.65 -2.80
N SER A 111 21.55 40.62 -3.64
CA SER A 111 21.10 40.71 -5.02
C SER A 111 21.51 39.48 -5.84
N ILE A 112 20.58 39.03 -6.65
CA ILE A 112 20.47 37.84 -7.54
C ILE A 112 21.67 37.63 -8.51
N THR A 113 22.62 38.55 -8.63
CA THR A 113 23.61 38.56 -9.72
C THR A 113 24.79 37.59 -9.57
N ASN A 114 25.01 37.00 -8.38
CA ASN A 114 26.15 36.12 -8.10
C ASN A 114 25.80 34.80 -7.39
N THR A 115 24.53 34.38 -7.31
CA THR A 115 24.14 33.13 -6.70
C THR A 115 24.20 32.00 -7.72
N PRO A 116 24.83 30.85 -7.46
CA PRO A 116 24.81 29.70 -8.37
C PRO A 116 23.38 29.29 -8.69
N GLU A 117 23.09 29.04 -9.97
CA GLU A 117 21.80 28.57 -10.43
C GLU A 117 21.62 27.08 -10.04
N GLU A 118 20.53 26.73 -9.36
CA GLU A 118 20.20 25.33 -9.11
C GLU A 118 19.67 24.71 -10.42
N THR A 119 20.31 23.63 -10.90
CA THR A 119 19.88 22.93 -12.11
C THR A 119 19.26 21.60 -11.73
N ILE A 120 17.99 21.39 -12.12
CA ILE A 120 17.29 20.11 -12.04
C ILE A 120 17.36 19.46 -13.41
N GLY A 121 18.01 18.29 -13.50
CA GLY A 121 18.37 17.64 -14.76
C GLY A 121 17.22 16.91 -15.47
N GLU A 122 17.50 16.45 -16.69
CA GLU A 122 16.57 15.65 -17.49
C GLU A 122 16.36 14.27 -16.86
N PRO A 123 15.11 13.83 -16.65
CA PRO A 123 14.85 12.43 -16.31
C PRO A 123 15.10 11.55 -17.53
N GLU A 124 15.81 10.43 -17.35
CA GLU A 124 15.85 9.37 -18.34
C GLU A 124 14.46 8.73 -18.50
N ASP A 125 14.16 8.18 -19.67
CA ASP A 125 12.93 7.43 -19.90
C ASP A 125 13.17 5.96 -19.53
N PRO A 126 12.72 5.47 -18.36
CA PRO A 126 12.99 4.11 -17.91
C PRO A 126 12.32 3.06 -18.80
N LEU A 127 11.26 3.43 -19.54
CA LEU A 127 10.59 2.53 -20.48
C LEU A 127 11.35 2.36 -21.80
N LYS A 128 12.33 3.24 -22.07
CA LYS A 128 13.24 3.17 -23.24
C LYS A 128 14.70 2.94 -22.87
N SER A 129 15.03 2.93 -21.57
CA SER A 129 16.39 2.66 -21.09
C SER A 129 16.82 1.25 -21.50
N GLU A 130 17.98 1.14 -22.16
CA GLU A 130 18.63 -0.14 -22.44
C GLU A 130 19.24 -0.77 -21.18
N GLN A 131 19.34 -0.03 -20.08
CA GLN A 131 19.77 -0.59 -18.82
C GLN A 131 18.62 -1.41 -18.22
N PRO A 132 18.81 -2.73 -18.03
CA PRO A 132 17.84 -3.53 -17.33
C PRO A 132 17.67 -2.93 -15.94
N GLY A 133 16.47 -2.45 -15.62
CA GLY A 133 16.07 -2.26 -14.24
C GLY A 133 16.14 -3.62 -13.57
N ARG A 134 17.31 -3.98 -13.09
CA ARG A 134 17.48 -5.14 -12.23
C ARG A 134 16.87 -4.77 -10.89
N PHE A 135 15.57 -4.90 -10.78
CA PHE A 135 14.95 -5.01 -9.47
C PHE A 135 15.61 -6.21 -8.79
N ALA A 136 16.52 -5.86 -7.91
CA ALA A 136 17.35 -6.70 -7.10
C ALA A 136 17.15 -8.21 -7.34
N GLN A 137 18.01 -8.83 -8.08
CA GLN A 137 18.45 -10.14 -7.65
C GLN A 137 18.72 -10.00 -6.15
N SER A 138 18.13 -10.87 -5.37
CA SER A 138 18.37 -11.00 -3.95
C SER A 138 19.84 -10.65 -3.64
N PRO A 139 20.15 -9.80 -2.64
CA PRO A 139 21.54 -9.48 -2.31
C PRO A 139 22.21 -10.67 -1.62
N GLN A 140 22.23 -11.83 -2.26
CA GLN A 140 23.01 -12.98 -1.83
C GLN A 140 24.52 -12.79 -2.08
N GLU A 141 24.89 -11.87 -2.98
CA GLU A 141 26.32 -11.67 -3.32
C GLU A 141 27.04 -10.61 -2.49
N ASP A 142 26.34 -9.67 -1.84
CA ASP A 142 27.00 -8.61 -1.05
C ASP A 142 27.04 -8.87 0.46
N ALA A 143 26.51 -10.00 0.93
CA ALA A 143 26.54 -10.38 2.35
C ALA A 143 27.54 -11.53 2.60
N GLN A 144 28.76 -11.42 2.09
CA GLN A 144 29.84 -12.23 2.66
C GLN A 144 30.27 -11.61 4.00
N PRO A 145 30.13 -12.33 5.12
CA PRO A 145 30.76 -11.92 6.36
C PRO A 145 32.28 -12.04 6.19
N PRO A 146 33.07 -11.11 6.72
CA PRO A 146 34.51 -11.27 6.74
C PRO A 146 34.89 -12.49 7.61
N GLY A 147 35.48 -13.52 6.98
CA GLY A 147 36.08 -14.67 7.66
C GLY A 147 35.36 -16.00 7.44
N SER A 148 35.48 -16.58 6.23
CA SER A 148 35.16 -17.99 5.99
C SER A 148 36.33 -18.88 6.41
N LEU A 149 36.11 -19.74 7.40
CA LEU A 149 36.95 -20.91 7.61
C LEU A 149 36.68 -21.92 6.49
N GLN A 150 37.73 -22.25 5.75
CA GLN A 150 37.76 -23.30 4.72
C GLN A 150 37.42 -24.67 5.31
N GLY A 151 36.59 -25.44 4.60
CA GLY A 151 36.53 -26.88 4.73
C GLY A 151 35.16 -27.50 4.56
N ALA A 152 34.78 -27.84 3.35
CA ALA A 152 34.18 -29.10 2.87
C ALA A 152 33.53 -28.88 1.50
N GLU A 153 33.98 -29.60 0.49
CA GLU A 153 33.46 -29.62 -0.85
C GLU A 153 32.04 -30.25 -0.89
N PRO A 154 31.08 -29.66 -1.62
CA PRO A 154 29.83 -30.36 -1.98
C PRO A 154 29.99 -31.09 -3.32
N GLY A 155 29.51 -32.32 -3.36
CA GLY A 155 29.45 -33.15 -4.55
C GLY A 155 28.51 -32.58 -5.64
N PRO A 156 28.59 -33.12 -6.88
CA PRO A 156 28.08 -32.48 -8.08
C PRO A 156 26.54 -32.46 -8.13
N ALA A 157 25.98 -31.27 -8.37
CA ALA A 157 24.58 -31.08 -8.67
C ALA A 157 24.23 -31.56 -10.08
N ALA A 158 23.15 -32.32 -10.18
CA ALA A 158 22.61 -32.83 -11.44
C ALA A 158 22.02 -31.67 -12.29
N ASN A 159 22.45 -31.63 -13.57
CA ASN A 159 21.95 -30.72 -14.60
C ASN A 159 20.47 -30.95 -14.89
N LEU A 160 19.65 -29.91 -14.73
CA LEU A 160 18.34 -29.81 -15.35
C LEU A 160 18.47 -28.95 -16.61
N PRO A 161 17.79 -29.30 -17.73
CA PRO A 161 17.98 -28.63 -19.01
C PRO A 161 17.33 -27.23 -19.01
N GLU A 162 18.07 -26.25 -19.52
CA GLU A 162 17.58 -24.93 -19.86
C GLU A 162 16.50 -25.04 -20.97
N ALA A 163 15.31 -24.51 -20.69
CA ALA A 163 14.27 -24.31 -21.70
C ALA A 163 14.37 -22.88 -22.23
N GLU A 164 14.73 -22.74 -23.50
CA GLU A 164 14.65 -21.46 -24.21
C GLU A 164 13.18 -21.03 -24.36
N PRO A 165 12.82 -19.74 -24.12
CA PRO A 165 11.45 -19.27 -24.35
C PRO A 165 11.19 -19.09 -25.84
N SER A 166 10.25 -19.87 -26.36
CA SER A 166 9.73 -19.77 -27.72
C SER A 166 8.81 -18.54 -27.86
N THR A 167 8.94 -17.82 -28.98
CA THR A 167 8.13 -16.65 -29.36
C THR A 167 6.67 -17.00 -29.73
N ALA A 168 6.15 -18.17 -29.33
CA ALA A 168 4.83 -18.68 -29.70
C ALA A 168 3.74 -18.44 -28.63
N ASP A 169 4.06 -17.90 -27.45
CA ASP A 169 3.12 -17.84 -26.31
C ASP A 169 2.12 -16.66 -26.32
N LEU A 170 2.12 -15.83 -27.37
CA LEU A 170 1.09 -14.77 -27.52
C LEU A 170 -0.19 -15.26 -28.25
N ALA A 171 -0.18 -16.48 -28.79
CA ALA A 171 -1.32 -17.04 -29.55
C ALA A 171 -2.26 -17.94 -28.73
N GLY A 172 -1.98 -18.17 -27.45
CA GLY A 172 -2.70 -19.10 -26.58
C GLY A 172 -3.52 -18.46 -25.47
N LEU A 173 -3.75 -17.13 -25.49
CA LEU A 173 -4.66 -16.50 -24.54
C LEU A 173 -6.11 -16.88 -24.88
N PRO A 174 -6.91 -17.40 -23.94
CA PRO A 174 -8.32 -17.69 -24.19
C PRO A 174 -9.04 -16.39 -24.55
N ASP A 175 -9.81 -16.44 -25.65
CA ASP A 175 -10.66 -15.33 -26.10
C ASP A 175 -11.58 -14.91 -24.95
N ALA A 176 -11.61 -13.60 -24.64
CA ALA A 176 -12.41 -13.00 -23.56
C ALA A 176 -13.91 -13.33 -23.63
N ARG A 177 -14.34 -14.07 -24.64
CA ARG A 177 -15.71 -14.55 -24.84
C ARG A 177 -16.05 -15.85 -24.10
N GLU A 178 -15.06 -16.61 -23.61
CA GLU A 178 -15.32 -17.89 -22.92
C GLU A 178 -15.53 -17.78 -21.41
N LEU A 179 -15.26 -16.61 -20.81
CA LEU A 179 -15.64 -16.33 -19.43
C LEU A 179 -16.92 -15.48 -19.45
N ALA A 180 -18.06 -16.12 -19.61
CA ALA A 180 -19.37 -15.49 -19.57
C ALA A 180 -19.66 -14.95 -18.15
N LEU A 181 -19.30 -13.70 -17.91
CA LEU A 181 -19.80 -12.90 -16.80
C LEU A 181 -21.21 -12.40 -17.14
N PRO A 182 -22.15 -12.36 -16.20
CA PRO A 182 -23.51 -11.81 -16.43
C PRO A 182 -23.42 -10.36 -16.89
N ARG A 183 -24.21 -10.02 -17.90
CA ARG A 183 -24.29 -8.71 -18.54
C ARG A 183 -24.42 -7.57 -17.55
N ALA A 184 -23.59 -6.55 -17.71
CA ALA A 184 -23.68 -5.28 -17.03
C ALA A 184 -25.03 -4.59 -17.32
N ILE A 185 -25.61 -3.98 -16.27
CA ILE A 185 -26.78 -3.10 -16.37
C ILE A 185 -26.31 -1.78 -17.02
N PRO A 186 -27.02 -1.24 -18.02
CA PRO A 186 -26.60 -0.03 -18.73
C PRO A 186 -26.62 1.19 -17.80
N VAL A 187 -25.53 1.96 -17.85
CA VAL A 187 -25.43 3.29 -17.23
C VAL A 187 -26.21 4.28 -18.10
N LEU A 188 -27.29 4.85 -17.59
CA LEU A 188 -27.98 5.97 -18.21
C LEU A 188 -27.16 7.24 -18.02
N ALA A 189 -26.79 7.86 -19.12
CA ALA A 189 -26.18 9.18 -19.17
C ALA A 189 -27.19 10.24 -18.69
N ALA A 190 -26.79 11.02 -17.69
CA ALA A 190 -27.54 12.21 -17.28
C ALA A 190 -27.11 13.39 -18.15
N ALA A 191 -28.08 13.96 -18.88
CA ALA A 191 -27.96 15.26 -19.51
C ALA A 191 -28.08 16.36 -18.44
N GLY A 192 -27.26 17.43 -18.60
CA GLY A 192 -27.26 18.56 -17.71
C GLY A 192 -28.47 19.51 -17.95
N GLU A 193 -28.65 20.41 -17.04
CA GLU A 193 -28.98 21.82 -17.29
C GLU A 193 -28.98 22.63 -15.99
N ASP A 194 -28.50 23.86 -16.17
CA ASP A 194 -28.25 24.98 -15.27
C ASP A 194 -29.40 25.35 -14.30
N ASP A 195 -29.05 25.88 -13.13
CA ASP A 195 -29.58 27.17 -12.68
C ASP A 195 -28.79 27.81 -11.54
N GLU A 196 -28.47 29.09 -11.72
CA GLU A 196 -27.86 30.00 -10.77
C GLU A 196 -28.84 30.45 -9.69
N SER A 197 -28.43 30.60 -8.44
CA SER A 197 -28.86 31.70 -7.60
C SER A 197 -27.93 31.95 -6.41
N ASP A 198 -27.44 33.18 -6.38
CA ASP A 198 -26.76 33.86 -5.27
C ASP A 198 -27.54 33.77 -3.94
N ASN A 199 -26.77 33.62 -2.85
CA ASN A 199 -27.03 34.39 -1.62
C ASN A 199 -25.80 34.42 -0.70
N ASP A 200 -25.31 35.64 -0.54
CA ASP A 200 -24.37 36.06 0.51
C ASP A 200 -25.01 35.89 1.89
N ASP A 201 -24.26 35.29 2.84
CA ASP A 201 -24.43 35.62 4.26
C ASP A 201 -23.10 35.51 5.01
N GLU A 202 -22.67 36.67 5.45
CA GLU A 202 -21.51 37.03 6.24
C GLU A 202 -21.71 36.54 7.68
N LEU A 203 -20.86 35.64 8.19
CA LEU A 203 -20.78 35.30 9.61
C LEU A 203 -19.36 35.47 10.16
N THR A 204 -19.21 36.56 10.89
CA THR A 204 -18.06 36.93 11.69
C THR A 204 -17.77 35.96 12.83
N ALA A 205 -16.52 35.51 12.97
CA ALA A 205 -16.04 34.71 14.10
C ALA A 205 -15.56 35.59 15.26
N PRO A 206 -15.79 35.20 16.54
CA PRO A 206 -15.30 35.92 17.70
C PRO A 206 -13.84 35.58 18.04
N PRO A 207 -13.11 36.44 18.75
CA PRO A 207 -11.68 36.29 19.03
C PRO A 207 -11.41 35.26 20.13
N VAL A 208 -10.43 34.38 19.89
CA VAL A 208 -9.93 33.39 20.85
C VAL A 208 -8.83 34.01 21.71
N THR A 209 -9.10 34.22 22.99
CA THR A 209 -8.09 34.50 24.01
C THR A 209 -7.41 33.22 24.47
N ARG A 210 -6.10 33.15 24.30
CA ARG A 210 -5.24 32.05 24.75
C ARG A 210 -4.92 32.20 26.23
N ASN A 211 -5.27 31.21 27.05
CA ASN A 211 -4.71 31.01 28.38
C ASN A 211 -3.58 29.98 28.32
N LEU A 212 -2.37 30.43 28.65
CA LEU A 212 -1.13 29.67 28.76
C LEU A 212 -0.95 29.11 30.18
N ALA A 213 -1.73 28.13 30.60
CA ALA A 213 -1.55 27.53 31.93
C ALA A 213 -2.01 26.07 32.08
N GLU A 214 -2.11 25.27 31.00
CA GLU A 214 -2.49 23.84 31.12
C GLU A 214 -1.65 22.88 30.26
N GLU A 215 -0.34 23.12 30.15
CA GLU A 215 0.56 22.25 29.38
C GLU A 215 1.34 21.20 30.22
N SER A 216 0.92 20.84 31.39
CA SER A 216 1.70 19.87 32.19
C SER A 216 1.02 18.58 32.60
N SER A 217 -0.18 18.27 32.08
CA SER A 217 -0.87 17.02 32.42
C SER A 217 -1.17 16.06 31.24
N ASN A 218 -0.86 16.41 29.99
CA ASN A 218 -1.16 15.57 28.82
C ASN A 218 0.02 14.75 28.29
N THR A 219 1.19 14.80 28.91
CA THR A 219 2.36 14.01 28.49
C THR A 219 2.30 12.53 28.88
N ARG A 220 1.40 12.12 29.78
CA ARG A 220 1.27 10.70 30.18
C ARG A 220 0.27 9.89 29.36
N ALA A 221 -0.64 10.52 28.64
CA ALA A 221 -1.60 9.80 27.79
C ALA A 221 -1.06 9.50 26.37
N ALA A 222 -0.04 10.25 25.92
CA ALA A 222 0.59 10.02 24.62
C ALA A 222 1.66 8.91 24.62
N GLU A 223 2.19 8.56 25.79
CA GLU A 223 3.18 7.47 25.94
C GLU A 223 2.57 6.07 25.97
N ALA A 224 1.26 5.93 26.11
CA ALA A 224 0.58 4.64 26.17
C ALA A 224 0.22 4.05 24.80
N LEU A 225 0.50 4.75 23.69
CA LEU A 225 0.22 4.29 22.30
C LEU A 225 1.47 3.94 21.51
N THR A 226 2.65 3.96 22.11
CA THR A 226 3.90 3.48 21.48
C THR A 226 4.20 2.04 21.88
N GLY A 227 3.25 1.14 21.65
CA GLY A 227 3.56 -0.29 21.63
C GLY A 227 4.34 -0.58 20.33
N PRO A 228 5.37 -1.47 20.39
CA PRO A 228 6.13 -1.83 19.20
C PRO A 228 5.23 -2.54 18.21
N ARG A 229 5.50 -2.31 16.94
CA ARG A 229 4.78 -2.95 15.86
C ARG A 229 4.98 -4.44 15.93
N ALA A 230 3.99 -5.15 16.40
CA ALA A 230 3.85 -6.54 16.03
C ALA A 230 3.89 -6.60 14.50
N ALA A 231 4.54 -7.63 13.95
CA ALA A 231 4.58 -7.92 12.51
C ALA A 231 3.18 -8.16 11.88
N SER A 232 2.14 -7.63 12.49
CA SER A 232 0.73 -7.87 12.23
C SER A 232 -0.01 -6.68 11.60
N GLN A 233 0.63 -5.51 11.45
CA GLN A 233 -0.04 -4.33 10.92
C GLN A 233 0.83 -3.55 9.94
N VAL A 234 0.27 -3.19 8.80
CA VAL A 234 0.92 -2.37 7.77
C VAL A 234 0.55 -0.91 7.95
N TYR A 235 1.53 -0.04 7.84
CA TYR A 235 1.35 1.41 7.96
C TYR A 235 1.95 2.12 6.76
N VAL A 236 1.29 3.19 6.34
CA VAL A 236 1.82 4.15 5.39
C VAL A 236 2.49 5.29 6.17
N PRO A 237 3.76 5.63 5.92
CA PRO A 237 4.36 6.80 6.56
C PRO A 237 3.79 8.08 5.94
N GLU A 238 3.68 9.13 6.73
CA GLU A 238 3.41 10.47 6.18
C GLU A 238 4.59 10.94 5.30
N TYR A 239 5.83 10.60 5.69
CA TYR A 239 7.06 10.94 4.96
C TYR A 239 7.94 9.73 4.74
N ILE A 240 8.63 9.71 3.60
CA ILE A 240 9.63 8.70 3.24
C ILE A 240 10.96 9.37 2.93
N THR A 241 12.07 8.75 3.38
CA THR A 241 13.42 9.23 3.08
C THR A 241 13.99 8.43 1.91
N VAL A 242 14.33 9.14 0.84
CA VAL A 242 14.89 8.58 -0.40
C VAL A 242 16.38 8.90 -0.48
N HIS A 243 17.19 7.90 -0.70
CA HIS A 243 18.61 8.04 -1.00
C HIS A 243 18.82 8.21 -2.50
N LEU A 244 19.47 9.32 -2.91
CA LEU A 244 19.64 9.68 -4.34
C LEU A 244 20.90 9.04 -4.92
N GLY A 245 21.01 7.72 -4.86
CA GLY A 245 22.16 6.95 -5.34
C GLY A 245 22.05 5.47 -5.05
N ALA A 246 23.15 4.73 -5.30
CA ALA A 246 23.27 3.35 -4.86
C ALA A 246 23.34 3.27 -3.33
N PRO A 247 22.86 2.19 -2.68
CA PRO A 247 22.77 2.13 -1.22
C PRO A 247 24.08 2.39 -0.47
N ASN A 248 25.22 2.03 -1.06
CA ASN A 248 26.56 2.20 -0.51
C ASN A 248 27.26 3.50 -0.93
N ASP A 249 26.61 4.36 -1.72
CA ASP A 249 27.15 5.66 -2.11
C ASP A 249 26.99 6.67 -0.97
N THR A 250 28.01 6.80 -0.13
CA THR A 250 28.00 7.73 1.01
C THR A 250 28.06 9.21 0.60
N SER A 251 28.33 9.52 -0.67
CA SER A 251 28.33 10.88 -1.22
C SER A 251 26.93 11.33 -1.67
N ALA A 252 26.04 10.37 -1.91
CA ALA A 252 24.66 10.65 -2.31
C ALA A 252 23.84 11.21 -1.15
N ARG A 253 23.02 12.21 -1.45
CA ARG A 253 22.18 12.85 -0.42
C ARG A 253 20.89 12.08 -0.17
N ASN A 254 20.39 12.19 1.05
CA ASN A 254 19.04 11.76 1.41
C ASN A 254 18.06 12.94 1.29
N VAL A 255 16.89 12.69 0.70
CA VAL A 255 15.78 13.65 0.66
C VAL A 255 14.56 13.04 1.33
N THR A 256 13.85 13.83 2.14
CA THR A 256 12.61 13.40 2.79
C THR A 256 11.45 14.12 2.13
N VAL A 257 10.51 13.35 1.60
CA VAL A 257 9.31 13.83 0.90
C VAL A 257 8.07 13.19 1.49
N SER A 258 6.87 13.76 1.25
CA SER A 258 5.64 13.06 1.63
C SER A 258 5.54 11.73 0.86
N PHE A 259 4.96 10.71 1.48
CA PHE A 259 4.80 9.41 0.80
C PHE A 259 3.95 9.54 -0.47
N ARG A 260 2.93 10.39 -0.44
CA ARG A 260 2.11 10.69 -1.63
C ARG A 260 2.93 11.31 -2.75
N ASP A 261 3.75 12.32 -2.43
CA ASP A 261 4.58 12.97 -3.45
C ASP A 261 5.67 12.04 -3.98
N TYR A 262 6.18 11.15 -3.14
CA TYR A 262 7.07 10.08 -3.57
C TYR A 262 6.41 9.20 -4.63
N ILE A 263 5.22 8.67 -4.36
CA ILE A 263 4.50 7.80 -5.30
C ILE A 263 4.07 8.57 -6.56
N LYS A 264 3.61 9.84 -6.45
CA LYS A 264 3.32 10.68 -7.61
C LYS A 264 4.54 10.86 -8.52
N ASN A 265 5.69 11.06 -7.93
CA ASN A 265 6.95 11.20 -8.64
C ASN A 265 7.34 9.88 -9.33
N VAL A 266 7.38 8.77 -8.61
CA VAL A 266 7.70 7.45 -9.16
C VAL A 266 6.74 7.09 -10.31
N ALA A 267 5.43 7.21 -10.11
CA ALA A 267 4.45 6.89 -11.13
C ALA A 267 4.60 7.80 -12.36
N SER A 268 4.83 9.11 -12.15
CA SER A 268 5.11 10.02 -13.27
C SER A 268 6.45 9.75 -13.94
N SER A 269 7.39 9.06 -13.29
CA SER A 269 8.70 8.70 -13.85
C SER A 269 8.69 7.39 -14.63
N GLU A 270 7.87 6.42 -14.21
CA GLU A 270 7.95 5.04 -14.70
C GLU A 270 6.84 4.64 -15.66
N ILE A 271 5.68 5.34 -15.64
CA ILE A 271 4.55 5.00 -16.51
C ILE A 271 4.04 6.22 -17.27
N TYR A 272 3.47 5.99 -18.45
CA TYR A 272 2.95 7.10 -19.25
C TYR A 272 1.54 7.49 -18.84
N PRO A 273 1.27 8.78 -18.59
CA PRO A 273 -0.03 9.26 -18.12
C PRO A 273 -1.17 9.07 -19.11
N THR A 274 -0.85 8.74 -20.36
CA THR A 274 -1.77 8.49 -21.47
C THR A 274 -2.33 7.07 -21.51
N TRP A 275 -1.84 6.18 -20.65
CA TRP A 275 -2.31 4.78 -20.59
C TRP A 275 -3.74 4.68 -20.07
N PRO A 276 -4.47 3.59 -20.39
CA PRO A 276 -5.80 3.34 -19.82
C PRO A 276 -5.80 3.40 -18.29
N GLU A 277 -6.84 3.96 -17.71
CA GLU A 277 -6.90 4.15 -16.24
C GLU A 277 -6.74 2.84 -15.46
N ALA A 278 -7.26 1.72 -15.98
CA ALA A 278 -7.08 0.41 -15.33
C ALA A 278 -5.61 -0.01 -15.26
N ALA A 279 -4.82 0.27 -16.32
CA ALA A 279 -3.38 0.03 -16.33
C ALA A 279 -2.65 0.96 -15.36
N LEU A 280 -2.98 2.27 -15.35
CA LEU A 280 -2.40 3.23 -14.41
C LEU A 280 -2.64 2.81 -12.96
N ARG A 281 -3.89 2.46 -12.60
CA ARG A 281 -4.24 2.02 -11.25
C ARG A 281 -3.49 0.76 -10.83
N ALA A 282 -3.37 -0.24 -11.71
CA ALA A 282 -2.64 -1.47 -11.41
C ALA A 282 -1.15 -1.20 -11.16
N ASN A 283 -0.52 -0.39 -12.01
CA ASN A 283 0.89 0.01 -11.82
C ASN A 283 1.10 0.81 -10.54
N ILE A 284 0.26 1.80 -10.26
CA ILE A 284 0.35 2.63 -9.05
C ILE A 284 0.21 1.76 -7.79
N LEU A 285 -0.74 0.81 -7.77
CA LEU A 285 -0.88 -0.12 -6.64
C LEU A 285 0.35 -1.02 -6.46
N ALA A 286 0.97 -1.47 -7.57
CA ALA A 286 2.22 -2.23 -7.50
C ALA A 286 3.37 -1.36 -6.94
N GLN A 287 3.50 -0.11 -7.39
CA GLN A 287 4.52 0.85 -6.92
C GLN A 287 4.34 1.19 -5.44
N ILE A 288 3.10 1.45 -4.99
CA ILE A 288 2.78 1.67 -3.58
C ILE A 288 3.17 0.43 -2.76
N THR A 289 2.76 -0.75 -3.22
CA THR A 289 3.01 -2.00 -2.50
C THR A 289 4.49 -2.33 -2.39
N PHE A 290 5.26 -2.08 -3.45
CA PHE A 290 6.72 -2.22 -3.43
C PHE A 290 7.36 -1.31 -2.37
N ALA A 291 7.02 -0.03 -2.36
CA ALA A 291 7.53 0.92 -1.36
C ALA A 291 7.12 0.53 0.06
N GLN A 292 5.88 0.09 0.23
CA GLN A 292 5.39 -0.40 1.53
C GLN A 292 6.08 -1.69 1.98
N ASN A 293 6.43 -2.60 1.06
CA ASN A 293 7.23 -3.78 1.39
C ASN A 293 8.61 -3.38 1.93
N ARG A 294 9.29 -2.39 1.31
CA ARG A 294 10.57 -1.86 1.80
C ARG A 294 10.47 -1.28 3.21
N ILE A 295 9.36 -0.58 3.49
CA ILE A 295 9.08 0.01 4.81
C ILE A 295 8.73 -1.08 5.83
N PHE A 296 7.83 -2.00 5.48
CA PHE A 296 7.38 -3.08 6.34
C PHE A 296 8.51 -4.01 6.77
N THR A 297 9.40 -4.34 5.84
CA THR A 297 10.56 -5.20 6.08
C THR A 297 11.73 -4.47 6.74
N GLU A 298 11.62 -3.14 6.95
CA GLU A 298 12.75 -2.29 7.37
C GLU A 298 14.01 -2.58 6.55
N TRP A 299 13.84 -2.75 5.22
CA TRP A 299 14.88 -3.27 4.33
C TRP A 299 16.23 -2.58 4.50
N TYR A 300 16.27 -1.26 4.47
CA TYR A 300 17.49 -0.48 4.65
C TYR A 300 17.82 -0.20 6.12
N PRO A 301 16.87 0.23 6.97
CA PRO A 301 17.15 0.47 8.38
C PRO A 301 17.68 -0.73 9.13
N SER A 302 17.20 -1.96 8.84
CA SER A 302 17.70 -3.19 9.46
C SER A 302 19.16 -3.52 9.08
N ARG A 303 19.68 -2.86 8.03
CA ARG A 303 21.07 -2.95 7.56
C ARG A 303 21.95 -1.80 8.03
N GLY A 304 21.41 -0.88 8.85
CA GLY A 304 22.15 0.26 9.39
C GLY A 304 22.10 1.52 8.53
N TYR A 305 21.29 1.54 7.46
CA TYR A 305 21.09 2.75 6.65
C TYR A 305 20.06 3.69 7.29
N ASN A 306 20.18 4.98 7.01
CA ASN A 306 19.31 6.04 7.53
C ASN A 306 18.28 6.55 6.52
N PHE A 307 17.87 5.69 5.59
CA PHE A 307 16.86 5.96 4.56
C PHE A 307 15.94 4.74 4.39
N ASN A 308 14.80 4.95 3.72
CA ASN A 308 13.79 3.90 3.53
C ASN A 308 13.90 3.21 2.16
N ILE A 309 14.36 3.96 1.13
CA ILE A 309 14.36 3.51 -0.25
C ILE A 309 15.41 4.30 -1.04
N THR A 310 15.88 3.77 -2.17
CA THR A 310 16.76 4.49 -3.10
C THR A 310 15.99 4.98 -4.32
N ASN A 311 16.59 5.90 -5.08
CA ASN A 311 16.07 6.31 -6.38
C ASN A 311 16.67 5.51 -7.56
N ASN A 312 17.44 4.48 -7.27
CA ASN A 312 18.16 3.69 -8.26
C ASN A 312 17.36 2.45 -8.66
N THR A 313 17.02 2.32 -9.94
CA THR A 313 16.22 1.21 -10.49
C THR A 313 16.91 -0.15 -10.43
N ALA A 314 18.23 -0.20 -10.19
CA ALA A 314 18.91 -1.46 -9.90
C ALA A 314 18.55 -2.04 -8.53
N TYR A 315 18.03 -1.22 -7.62
CA TYR A 315 17.69 -1.61 -6.25
C TYR A 315 16.22 -1.43 -5.93
N ASP A 316 15.64 -0.27 -6.37
CA ASP A 316 14.28 0.12 -6.01
C ASP A 316 13.55 0.80 -7.19
N GLN A 317 12.96 1.97 -6.97
CA GLN A 317 12.07 2.65 -7.90
C GLN A 317 12.71 3.92 -8.48
N TYR A 318 12.27 4.30 -9.69
CA TYR A 318 12.79 5.47 -10.36
C TYR A 318 12.16 6.76 -9.82
N PHE A 319 12.78 7.32 -8.80
CA PHE A 319 12.44 8.63 -8.25
C PHE A 319 13.38 9.69 -8.82
N VAL A 320 12.83 10.73 -9.43
CA VAL A 320 13.59 11.87 -10.01
C VAL A 320 13.28 13.13 -9.21
N TYR A 321 14.25 13.58 -8.42
CA TYR A 321 14.06 14.78 -7.60
C TYR A 321 13.74 16.01 -8.47
N GLY A 322 12.62 16.69 -8.16
CA GLY A 322 12.19 17.90 -8.85
C GLY A 322 11.47 17.70 -10.20
N ARG A 323 11.16 16.45 -10.60
CA ARG A 323 10.42 16.23 -11.84
C ARG A 323 8.96 16.74 -11.79
N ASN A 324 8.38 17.05 -12.96
CA ASN A 324 6.97 17.38 -13.09
C ASN A 324 6.05 16.17 -12.86
N ILE A 325 4.85 16.42 -12.33
CA ILE A 325 3.82 15.43 -12.05
C ILE A 325 2.67 15.60 -13.03
N PHE A 326 2.04 14.50 -13.46
CA PHE A 326 0.85 14.54 -14.31
C PHE A 326 -0.41 14.56 -13.45
N THR A 327 -1.35 15.44 -13.80
CA THR A 327 -2.55 15.68 -12.96
C THR A 327 -3.42 14.44 -12.78
N ASN A 328 -3.60 13.62 -13.82
CA ASN A 328 -4.34 12.36 -13.72
C ASN A 328 -3.63 11.34 -12.82
N ILE A 329 -2.32 11.20 -12.93
CA ILE A 329 -1.52 10.35 -12.03
C ILE A 329 -1.63 10.86 -10.59
N SER A 330 -1.50 12.18 -10.37
CA SER A 330 -1.65 12.78 -9.04
C SER A 330 -3.00 12.42 -8.41
N ARG A 331 -4.10 12.55 -9.17
CA ARG A 331 -5.44 12.17 -8.71
C ARG A 331 -5.51 10.69 -8.31
N LEU A 332 -5.02 9.79 -9.17
CA LEU A 332 -5.04 8.36 -8.91
C LEU A 332 -4.22 7.97 -7.67
N VAL A 333 -3.05 8.59 -7.48
CA VAL A 333 -2.25 8.36 -6.27
C VAL A 333 -2.97 8.86 -5.03
N ASP A 334 -3.62 10.03 -5.07
CA ASP A 334 -4.40 10.55 -3.93
C ASP A 334 -5.57 9.62 -3.55
N GLU A 335 -6.11 8.87 -4.50
CA GLU A 335 -7.16 7.86 -4.27
C GLU A 335 -6.61 6.53 -3.73
N LEU A 336 -5.34 6.18 -4.00
CA LEU A 336 -4.80 4.83 -3.80
C LEU A 336 -3.67 4.75 -2.77
N PHE A 337 -3.07 5.87 -2.33
CA PHE A 337 -1.78 5.91 -1.61
C PHE A 337 -1.73 5.10 -0.31
N ASP A 338 -2.87 4.83 0.30
CA ASP A 338 -2.99 4.03 1.52
C ASP A 338 -3.41 2.57 1.27
N GLN A 339 -3.54 2.18 -0.01
CA GLN A 339 -3.87 0.82 -0.40
C GLN A 339 -2.61 0.02 -0.74
N TYR A 340 -2.65 -1.29 -0.50
CA TYR A 340 -1.56 -2.19 -0.82
C TYR A 340 -2.07 -3.58 -1.19
N ILE A 341 -1.23 -4.32 -1.89
CA ILE A 341 -1.50 -5.69 -2.32
C ILE A 341 -0.91 -6.65 -1.29
N ARG A 342 -1.72 -7.58 -0.83
CA ARG A 342 -1.29 -8.70 0.01
C ARG A 342 -1.90 -10.01 -0.47
N ARG A 343 -1.37 -11.14 -0.01
CA ARG A 343 -2.02 -12.43 -0.21
C ARG A 343 -3.19 -12.59 0.74
N ARG A 344 -4.12 -13.42 0.32
CA ARG A 344 -5.27 -13.80 1.15
C ARG A 344 -4.79 -14.50 2.42
N GLY A 345 -5.30 -14.08 3.57
CA GLY A 345 -4.87 -14.62 4.86
C GLY A 345 -3.54 -14.09 5.40
N ALA A 346 -2.78 -13.30 4.61
CA ALA A 346 -1.54 -12.68 5.03
C ALA A 346 -1.71 -11.20 5.38
N VAL A 347 -0.83 -10.65 6.21
CA VAL A 347 -0.78 -9.22 6.55
C VAL A 347 0.23 -8.47 5.72
N ASN A 348 1.36 -9.10 5.40
CA ASN A 348 2.50 -8.45 4.77
C ASN A 348 2.18 -7.99 3.34
N PRO A 349 2.62 -6.77 2.94
CA PRO A 349 2.63 -6.37 1.55
C PRO A 349 3.46 -7.37 0.75
N ILE A 350 2.96 -7.85 -0.39
CA ILE A 350 3.79 -8.68 -1.28
C ILE A 350 5.00 -7.88 -1.76
N PHE A 351 6.06 -8.56 -2.13
CA PHE A 351 7.12 -7.93 -2.91
C PHE A 351 6.61 -7.74 -4.34
N ALA A 352 5.94 -6.62 -4.60
CA ALA A 352 5.29 -6.32 -5.87
C ALA A 352 6.32 -5.93 -6.93
N GLN A 353 7.16 -6.90 -7.34
CA GLN A 353 8.13 -6.70 -8.41
C GLN A 353 7.44 -6.34 -9.73
N TYR A 354 8.02 -5.42 -10.48
CA TYR A 354 7.54 -5.04 -11.81
C TYR A 354 8.71 -4.60 -12.71
N CYS A 355 8.49 -4.58 -14.01
CA CYS A 355 9.45 -4.14 -15.02
C CYS A 355 8.72 -3.62 -16.25
N ASN A 356 9.44 -3.01 -17.20
CA ASN A 356 8.79 -2.47 -18.40
C ASN A 356 8.09 -3.53 -19.26
N GLY A 357 8.60 -4.77 -19.28
CA GLY A 357 7.98 -5.90 -19.98
C GLY A 357 8.22 -5.92 -21.49
N THR A 358 9.09 -5.05 -22.02
CA THR A 358 9.50 -5.01 -23.43
C THR A 358 10.99 -5.21 -23.60
N THR A 359 11.81 -4.36 -23.00
CA THR A 359 13.28 -4.49 -23.02
C THR A 359 13.80 -5.30 -21.85
N VAL A 360 13.04 -5.36 -20.76
CA VAL A 360 13.34 -6.15 -19.55
C VAL A 360 12.12 -6.96 -19.16
N THR A 361 12.32 -8.26 -18.94
CA THR A 361 11.30 -9.18 -18.40
C THR A 361 11.64 -9.55 -16.97
N CYS A 362 10.61 -9.75 -16.13
CA CYS A 362 10.75 -10.16 -14.74
C CYS A 362 9.63 -11.12 -14.37
N GLY A 363 9.74 -11.78 -13.21
CA GLY A 363 8.70 -12.66 -12.70
C GLY A 363 7.46 -11.93 -12.15
N GLY A 364 7.48 -10.58 -12.14
CA GLY A 364 6.42 -9.74 -11.63
C GLY A 364 5.56 -9.08 -12.73
N LEU A 365 5.02 -7.90 -12.45
CA LEU A 365 4.12 -7.19 -13.35
C LEU A 365 4.89 -6.57 -14.53
N SER A 366 4.42 -6.83 -15.75
CA SER A 366 4.85 -6.13 -16.96
C SER A 366 4.06 -4.83 -17.12
N GLN A 367 4.74 -3.67 -17.06
CA GLN A 367 4.09 -2.37 -17.18
C GLN A 367 3.34 -2.23 -18.52
N TRP A 368 3.99 -2.53 -19.64
CA TRP A 368 3.32 -2.55 -20.95
C TRP A 368 2.26 -3.64 -21.09
N GLY A 369 2.47 -4.80 -20.43
CA GLY A 369 1.46 -5.85 -20.38
C GLY A 369 0.17 -5.41 -19.70
N THR A 370 0.25 -4.51 -18.71
CA THR A 370 -0.97 -3.94 -18.09
C THR A 370 -1.81 -3.15 -19.08
N VAL A 371 -1.17 -2.46 -20.04
CA VAL A 371 -1.88 -1.70 -21.10
C VAL A 371 -2.64 -2.66 -22.01
N ALA A 372 -2.01 -3.76 -22.42
CA ALA A 372 -2.66 -4.77 -23.24
C ALA A 372 -3.88 -5.39 -22.51
N LEU A 373 -3.72 -5.76 -21.24
CA LEU A 373 -4.81 -6.31 -20.44
C LEU A 373 -5.94 -5.28 -20.21
N ALA A 374 -5.60 -4.01 -19.95
CA ALA A 374 -6.60 -2.96 -19.79
C ALA A 374 -7.41 -2.71 -21.07
N ASN A 375 -6.75 -2.72 -22.24
CA ASN A 375 -7.41 -2.62 -23.56
C ASN A 375 -8.32 -3.82 -23.84
N ASN A 376 -8.03 -4.99 -23.25
CA ASN A 376 -8.89 -6.17 -23.30
C ASN A 376 -9.97 -6.19 -22.20
N GLY A 377 -10.19 -5.06 -21.50
CA GLY A 377 -11.26 -4.89 -20.53
C GLY A 377 -10.99 -5.43 -19.12
N TYR A 378 -9.75 -5.79 -18.80
CA TYR A 378 -9.40 -6.21 -17.45
C TYR A 378 -9.50 -5.05 -16.46
N THR A 379 -10.05 -5.32 -15.28
CA THR A 379 -10.06 -4.37 -14.15
C THR A 379 -8.66 -4.26 -13.52
N PRO A 380 -8.36 -3.21 -12.74
CA PRO A 380 -7.07 -3.11 -12.05
C PRO A 380 -6.73 -4.35 -11.20
N LEU A 381 -7.70 -4.88 -10.44
CA LEU A 381 -7.52 -6.10 -9.67
C LEU A 381 -7.33 -7.34 -10.57
N GLY A 382 -8.05 -7.42 -11.68
CA GLY A 382 -7.87 -8.49 -12.66
C GLY A 382 -6.45 -8.48 -13.26
N ILE A 383 -5.92 -7.31 -13.59
CA ILE A 383 -4.54 -7.12 -14.05
C ILE A 383 -3.54 -7.58 -12.97
N LEU A 384 -3.73 -7.13 -11.75
CA LEU A 384 -2.84 -7.51 -10.64
C LEU A 384 -2.85 -9.02 -10.37
N ARG A 385 -4.03 -9.66 -10.43
CA ARG A 385 -4.16 -11.11 -10.28
C ARG A 385 -3.47 -11.89 -11.39
N TYR A 386 -3.53 -11.39 -12.62
CA TYR A 386 -2.83 -12.00 -13.74
C TYR A 386 -1.32 -12.16 -13.48
N TYR A 387 -0.69 -11.16 -12.82
CA TYR A 387 0.75 -11.18 -12.55
C TYR A 387 1.14 -11.76 -11.19
N TYR A 388 0.33 -11.54 -10.16
CA TYR A 388 0.69 -11.90 -8.78
C TYR A 388 -0.08 -13.10 -8.22
N GLY A 389 -1.06 -13.63 -8.97
CA GLY A 389 -1.89 -14.78 -8.59
C GLY A 389 -3.29 -14.40 -8.11
N ASP A 390 -4.22 -15.35 -8.18
CA ASP A 390 -5.64 -15.15 -7.87
C ASP A 390 -5.92 -14.92 -6.38
N ASP A 391 -4.97 -15.26 -5.53
CA ASP A 391 -5.04 -15.17 -4.08
C ASP A 391 -4.73 -13.78 -3.54
N ILE A 392 -4.37 -12.80 -4.38
CA ILE A 392 -4.13 -11.44 -3.94
C ILE A 392 -5.42 -10.67 -3.68
N VAL A 393 -5.31 -9.75 -2.72
CA VAL A 393 -6.35 -8.78 -2.37
C VAL A 393 -5.71 -7.41 -2.17
N ILE A 394 -6.50 -6.35 -2.39
CA ILE A 394 -6.11 -4.98 -2.09
C ILE A 394 -6.64 -4.67 -0.68
N ASP A 395 -5.77 -4.24 0.21
CA ASP A 395 -6.13 -3.83 1.56
C ASP A 395 -5.71 -2.38 1.81
N THR A 396 -6.16 -1.80 2.93
CA THR A 396 -5.86 -0.41 3.29
C THR A 396 -4.98 -0.39 4.54
N ALA A 397 -3.90 0.37 4.48
CA ALA A 397 -2.99 0.59 5.60
C ALA A 397 -3.34 1.87 6.37
N THR A 398 -3.03 1.92 7.65
CA THR A 398 -3.20 3.12 8.46
C THR A 398 -2.08 4.11 8.19
N VAL A 399 -2.41 5.38 7.95
CA VAL A 399 -1.40 6.45 7.80
C VAL A 399 -0.87 6.85 9.16
N GLN A 400 0.46 6.86 9.32
CA GLN A 400 1.13 7.30 10.55
C GLN A 400 2.14 8.41 10.26
N ARG A 401 2.14 9.44 11.12
CA ARG A 401 3.01 10.61 10.97
C ARG A 401 4.50 10.25 11.05
N ARG A 402 4.87 9.30 11.89
CA ARG A 402 6.22 8.76 11.99
C ARG A 402 6.15 7.24 12.03
N ILE A 403 6.91 6.61 11.16
CA ILE A 403 7.26 5.21 11.29
C ILE A 403 8.55 5.19 12.12
N THR A 404 8.41 4.87 13.41
CA THR A 404 9.57 4.56 14.26
C THR A 404 10.11 3.19 13.89
N SER A 405 11.40 2.96 14.11
CA SER A 405 11.99 1.61 14.05
C SER A 405 11.14 0.62 14.84
N SER A 406 11.09 -0.63 14.40
CA SER A 406 10.43 -1.70 15.14
C SER A 406 11.08 -1.98 16.51
N TYR A 407 12.31 -1.50 16.73
CA TYR A 407 12.97 -1.60 18.03
C TYR A 407 12.22 -0.78 19.10
N PRO A 408 11.88 -1.39 20.25
CA PRO A 408 11.03 -0.76 21.28
C PRO A 408 11.66 0.41 22.05
N GLY A 409 12.90 0.77 21.75
CA GLY A 409 13.61 1.86 22.45
C GLY A 409 14.28 1.45 23.75
N SER A 410 13.96 0.29 24.31
CA SER A 410 14.60 -0.30 25.50
C SER A 410 15.03 -1.74 25.26
N PRO A 411 16.17 -2.18 25.82
CA PRO A 411 16.61 -3.56 25.67
C PRO A 411 15.67 -4.57 26.35
N LEU A 412 15.43 -5.73 25.69
CA LEU A 412 14.70 -6.82 26.30
C LEU A 412 15.67 -7.76 27.02
N THR A 413 15.36 -8.05 28.29
CA THR A 413 16.14 -8.92 29.17
C THR A 413 15.21 -9.85 29.97
N ILE A 414 15.76 -10.72 30.79
CA ILE A 414 14.95 -11.55 31.71
C ILE A 414 14.04 -10.64 32.53
N GLY A 415 12.73 -10.99 32.51
CA GLY A 415 11.67 -10.24 33.19
C GLY A 415 10.95 -9.22 32.32
N SER A 416 11.48 -8.84 31.15
CA SER A 416 10.74 -8.04 30.16
C SER A 416 9.47 -8.74 29.73
N ARG A 417 8.40 -7.97 29.46
CA ARG A 417 7.07 -8.51 29.11
C ARG A 417 6.45 -7.71 27.97
N GLY A 418 5.49 -8.34 27.29
CA GLY A 418 4.64 -7.68 26.32
C GLY A 418 4.85 -8.13 24.88
N GLU A 419 4.32 -7.35 23.95
CA GLU A 419 4.27 -7.68 22.52
C GLU A 419 5.65 -7.80 21.87
N ASP A 420 6.62 -7.01 22.33
CA ASP A 420 8.01 -7.08 21.83
C ASP A 420 8.67 -8.41 22.12
N VAL A 421 8.44 -8.93 23.33
CA VAL A 421 8.92 -10.24 23.74
C VAL A 421 8.26 -11.32 22.88
N ARG A 422 6.96 -11.19 22.61
CA ARG A 422 6.20 -12.10 21.73
C ARG A 422 6.74 -12.06 20.31
N THR A 423 7.02 -10.86 19.79
CA THR A 423 7.59 -10.64 18.46
C THR A 423 8.93 -11.35 18.31
N ILE A 424 9.89 -11.11 19.21
CA ILE A 424 11.21 -11.75 19.16
C ILE A 424 11.10 -13.27 19.29
N ARG A 425 10.20 -13.79 20.14
CA ARG A 425 9.93 -15.24 20.24
C ARG A 425 9.46 -15.81 18.91
N THR A 426 8.51 -15.15 18.27
CA THR A 426 7.94 -15.57 16.98
C THR A 426 9.03 -15.60 15.92
N TRP A 427 9.83 -14.52 15.83
CA TRP A 427 10.90 -14.41 14.85
C TRP A 427 12.00 -15.46 15.08
N LEU A 428 12.48 -15.63 16.30
CA LEU A 428 13.50 -16.64 16.62
C LEU A 428 12.99 -18.07 16.39
N ASN A 429 11.75 -18.38 16.74
CA ASN A 429 11.16 -19.69 16.46
C ASN A 429 10.98 -19.95 14.95
N ARG A 430 10.76 -18.91 14.13
CA ARG A 430 10.78 -19.06 12.67
C ARG A 430 12.21 -19.25 12.16
N ILE A 431 13.15 -18.40 12.60
CA ILE A 431 14.57 -18.44 12.20
C ILE A 431 15.19 -19.81 12.52
N ARG A 432 14.91 -20.38 13.69
CA ARG A 432 15.46 -21.68 14.10
C ARG A 432 15.13 -22.84 13.15
N ARG A 433 14.07 -22.75 12.35
CA ARG A 433 13.77 -23.78 11.34
C ARG A 433 14.89 -23.88 10.31
N ASN A 434 15.55 -22.77 10.01
CA ASN A 434 16.70 -22.69 9.11
C ASN A 434 18.04 -22.80 9.88
N TYR A 435 18.05 -22.47 11.18
CA TYR A 435 19.22 -22.49 12.07
C TYR A 435 18.97 -23.34 13.32
N PRO A 436 18.98 -24.70 13.21
CA PRO A 436 18.58 -25.60 14.30
C PRO A 436 19.41 -25.48 15.58
N ALA A 437 20.61 -24.90 15.51
CA ALA A 437 21.46 -24.62 16.68
C ALA A 437 20.87 -23.55 17.62
N ILE A 438 19.83 -22.80 17.20
CA ILE A 438 19.07 -21.90 18.06
C ILE A 438 18.04 -22.74 18.82
N PRO A 439 18.07 -22.76 20.17
CA PRO A 439 17.10 -23.53 20.97
C PRO A 439 15.65 -23.07 20.71
N ALA A 440 14.70 -23.99 20.81
CA ALA A 440 13.30 -23.65 20.74
C ALA A 440 12.86 -22.84 21.96
N ILE A 441 11.94 -21.91 21.75
CA ILE A 441 11.30 -21.15 22.81
C ILE A 441 9.85 -21.61 22.90
N SER A 442 9.42 -22.05 24.08
CA SER A 442 8.04 -22.53 24.32
C SER A 442 7.03 -21.41 24.04
N THR A 443 5.95 -21.76 23.36
CA THR A 443 4.81 -20.85 23.13
C THR A 443 3.94 -20.69 24.37
N THR A 444 4.06 -21.58 25.35
CA THR A 444 3.30 -21.55 26.61
C THR A 444 3.85 -20.54 27.62
N SER A 445 5.07 -20.02 27.40
CA SER A 445 5.72 -19.06 28.31
C SER A 445 5.05 -17.66 28.33
N GLY A 446 3.94 -17.47 27.64
CA GLY A 446 3.26 -16.19 27.55
C GLY A 446 4.11 -15.14 26.80
N ASP A 447 4.08 -13.92 27.26
CA ASP A 447 4.80 -12.78 26.71
C ASP A 447 5.96 -12.32 27.62
N THR A 448 6.52 -13.25 28.41
CA THR A 448 7.63 -12.96 29.33
C THR A 448 8.95 -13.42 28.75
N TYR A 449 9.96 -12.56 28.81
CA TYR A 449 11.36 -12.89 28.49
C TYR A 449 11.95 -13.71 29.63
N ASN A 450 12.03 -15.01 29.43
CA ASN A 450 12.52 -15.97 30.42
C ASN A 450 13.93 -16.52 30.05
N ALA A 451 14.46 -17.41 30.87
CA ALA A 451 15.76 -18.05 30.64
C ALA A 451 15.84 -18.87 29.34
N GLU A 452 14.71 -19.38 28.83
CA GLU A 452 14.63 -20.05 27.53
C GLU A 452 14.93 -19.05 26.38
N MET A 453 14.24 -17.89 26.39
CA MET A 453 14.51 -16.84 25.43
C MET A 453 15.95 -16.34 25.49
N GLN A 454 16.49 -16.13 26.69
CA GLN A 454 17.85 -15.70 26.86
C GLN A 454 18.85 -16.66 26.20
N ARG A 455 18.66 -17.97 26.39
CA ARG A 455 19.52 -18.98 25.74
C ARG A 455 19.41 -18.94 24.21
N SER A 456 18.18 -18.75 23.69
CA SER A 456 17.96 -18.66 22.25
C SER A 456 18.55 -17.39 21.64
N VAL A 457 18.42 -16.25 22.33
CA VAL A 457 19.05 -14.97 21.93
C VAL A 457 20.57 -15.10 21.97
N TRP A 458 21.13 -15.66 23.02
CA TRP A 458 22.57 -15.89 23.16
C TRP A 458 23.12 -16.79 22.03
N ALA A 459 22.41 -17.87 21.68
CA ALA A 459 22.78 -18.74 20.57
C ALA A 459 22.70 -18.00 19.23
N PHE A 460 21.64 -17.22 19.01
CA PHE A 460 21.50 -16.36 17.83
C PHE A 460 22.66 -15.36 17.71
N GLN A 461 22.98 -14.66 18.79
CA GLN A 461 24.08 -13.68 18.81
C GLN A 461 25.41 -14.34 18.43
N ARG A 462 25.69 -15.53 18.93
CA ARG A 462 26.92 -16.28 18.56
C ARG A 462 26.95 -16.66 17.09
N ILE A 463 25.84 -17.15 16.53
CA ILE A 463 25.75 -17.57 15.12
C ILE A 463 25.96 -16.37 14.20
N PHE A 464 25.46 -15.20 14.57
CA PHE A 464 25.48 -14.00 13.73
C PHE A 464 26.53 -12.97 14.14
N ASN A 465 27.57 -13.38 14.88
CA ASN A 465 28.73 -12.56 15.27
C ASN A 465 28.36 -11.27 16.03
N LEU A 466 27.36 -11.36 16.91
CA LEU A 466 27.02 -10.29 17.86
C LEU A 466 27.62 -10.62 19.24
N THR A 467 27.70 -9.64 20.14
CA THR A 467 28.08 -9.87 21.54
C THR A 467 27.08 -10.82 22.20
N PRO A 468 27.51 -12.02 22.65
CA PRO A 468 26.59 -13.04 23.16
C PRO A 468 26.27 -12.78 24.65
N ASP A 469 25.49 -11.76 24.93
CA ASP A 469 25.06 -11.34 26.29
C ASP A 469 23.64 -11.82 26.64
N GLY A 470 22.90 -12.33 25.64
CA GLY A 470 21.52 -12.76 25.82
C GLY A 470 20.56 -11.58 26.06
N ILE A 471 20.93 -10.37 25.61
CA ILE A 471 20.12 -9.15 25.69
C ILE A 471 19.73 -8.73 24.29
N VAL A 472 18.44 -8.39 24.08
CA VAL A 472 17.99 -7.87 22.78
C VAL A 472 18.06 -6.35 22.80
N GLY A 473 19.26 -5.81 22.60
CA GLY A 473 19.49 -4.40 22.31
C GLY A 473 19.25 -4.05 20.83
N PRO A 474 19.48 -2.78 20.39
CA PRO A 474 19.21 -2.34 19.01
C PRO A 474 19.90 -3.21 17.95
N ALA A 475 21.19 -3.53 18.14
CA ALA A 475 21.95 -4.35 17.17
C ALA A 475 21.38 -5.77 17.06
N THR A 476 21.03 -6.40 18.19
CA THR A 476 20.43 -7.74 18.21
C THR A 476 19.04 -7.73 17.60
N TRP A 477 18.21 -6.74 17.94
CA TRP A 477 16.86 -6.58 17.36
C TRP A 477 16.92 -6.46 15.83
N ASN A 478 17.69 -5.50 15.31
CA ASN A 478 17.84 -5.26 13.88
C ASN A 478 18.36 -6.51 13.14
N LYS A 479 19.31 -7.23 13.75
CA LYS A 479 19.83 -8.46 13.15
C LYS A 479 18.80 -9.59 13.14
N ILE A 480 17.99 -9.75 14.20
CA ILE A 480 16.87 -10.72 14.23
C ILE A 480 15.83 -10.35 13.16
N ALA A 481 15.45 -9.08 13.07
CA ALA A 481 14.50 -8.59 12.06
C ALA A 481 15.02 -8.86 10.64
N TYR A 482 16.28 -8.52 10.37
CA TYR A 482 16.93 -8.77 9.08
C TYR A 482 16.94 -10.25 8.69
N ILE A 483 17.36 -11.14 9.61
CA ILE A 483 17.40 -12.58 9.36
C ILE A 483 15.98 -13.15 9.21
N TYR A 484 15.01 -12.65 9.98
CA TYR A 484 13.61 -13.04 9.84
C TYR A 484 13.06 -12.71 8.45
N VAL A 485 13.26 -11.48 7.97
CA VAL A 485 12.88 -11.05 6.61
C VAL A 485 13.52 -11.97 5.56
N ALA A 486 14.80 -12.31 5.72
CA ALA A 486 15.53 -13.15 4.79
C ALA A 486 15.00 -14.60 4.76
N VAL A 487 14.81 -15.24 5.93
CA VAL A 487 14.32 -16.64 5.99
C VAL A 487 12.87 -16.78 5.58
N MET A 488 12.06 -15.74 5.73
CA MET A 488 10.69 -15.64 5.23
C MET A 488 10.63 -15.19 3.77
N ARG A 489 11.73 -14.71 3.20
CA ARG A 489 11.82 -14.16 1.84
C ARG A 489 10.83 -13.01 1.58
N LEU A 490 10.52 -12.21 2.60
CA LEU A 490 9.47 -11.18 2.53
C LEU A 490 9.76 -10.06 1.51
N ALA A 491 11.01 -9.90 1.12
CA ALA A 491 11.45 -8.95 0.10
C ALA A 491 11.74 -9.62 -1.25
N GLU A 492 11.14 -10.77 -1.51
CA GLU A 492 11.26 -11.52 -2.76
C GLU A 492 9.87 -11.90 -3.28
N LEU A 493 9.74 -12.04 -4.61
CA LEU A 493 8.53 -12.55 -5.22
C LEU A 493 8.31 -14.01 -4.77
N GLY A 494 7.12 -14.31 -4.23
CA GLY A 494 6.82 -15.64 -3.69
C GLY A 494 7.40 -15.90 -2.29
N GLY A 495 7.69 -14.84 -1.52
CA GLY A 495 8.01 -14.96 -0.09
C GLY A 495 6.85 -15.53 0.74
N GLU A 496 7.17 -15.99 1.96
CA GLU A 496 6.20 -16.57 2.87
C GLU A 496 5.19 -15.51 3.37
N ASP A 497 3.98 -15.96 3.65
CA ASP A 497 2.93 -15.11 4.20
C ASP A 497 3.03 -15.02 5.73
N ILE A 498 2.88 -13.80 6.26
CA ILE A 498 2.66 -13.57 7.68
C ILE A 498 1.15 -13.66 7.90
N PRO A 499 0.63 -14.66 8.63
CA PRO A 499 -0.80 -14.79 8.83
C PRO A 499 -1.39 -13.54 9.45
N LEU A 500 -2.54 -13.10 8.93
CA LEU A 500 -3.35 -12.07 9.60
C LEU A 500 -3.58 -12.50 11.06
N PRO A 501 -3.33 -11.60 12.03
CA PRO A 501 -3.85 -11.83 13.36
C PRO A 501 -5.37 -11.84 13.21
N ALA A 502 -5.98 -12.99 13.45
CA ALA A 502 -7.42 -13.01 13.67
C ALA A 502 -7.68 -12.02 14.81
N GLU A 503 -8.67 -11.12 14.68
CA GLU A 503 -9.18 -10.39 15.85
C GLU A 503 -9.67 -11.45 16.86
N ARG A 504 -8.76 -11.82 17.75
CA ARG A 504 -9.03 -12.87 18.73
C ARG A 504 -9.93 -12.28 19.80
N PRO A 505 -10.97 -13.01 20.19
CA PRO A 505 -11.62 -12.68 21.44
C PRO A 505 -10.57 -12.65 22.55
N SER A 506 -10.67 -11.71 23.46
CA SER A 506 -9.78 -11.59 24.63
C SER A 506 -9.84 -12.82 25.57
N GLY A 507 -10.70 -13.81 25.25
CA GLY A 507 -10.87 -15.08 25.97
C GLY A 507 -11.33 -16.21 25.07
N ILE A 508 -11.44 -17.39 25.65
CA ILE A 508 -12.02 -18.58 24.99
C ILE A 508 -13.54 -18.47 24.95
N LEU A 509 -14.16 -18.88 23.82
CA LEU A 509 -15.60 -19.02 23.72
C LEU A 509 -15.99 -20.49 23.92
N ARG A 510 -16.94 -20.74 24.82
CA ARG A 510 -17.42 -22.06 25.16
C ARG A 510 -18.89 -21.99 25.54
N ARG A 511 -19.50 -23.13 25.78
CA ARG A 511 -20.89 -23.22 26.28
C ARG A 511 -21.13 -22.28 27.45
N GLY A 512 -22.14 -21.40 27.33
CA GLY A 512 -22.48 -20.35 28.28
C GLY A 512 -21.85 -18.98 27.96
N SER A 513 -20.91 -18.89 27.02
CA SER A 513 -20.44 -17.60 26.51
C SER A 513 -21.56 -16.89 25.73
N SER A 514 -21.57 -15.54 25.76
CA SER A 514 -22.54 -14.74 25.01
C SER A 514 -21.93 -13.43 24.54
N GLY A 515 -22.60 -12.77 23.60
CA GLY A 515 -22.23 -11.44 23.08
C GLY A 515 -21.79 -11.44 21.62
N GLU A 516 -21.26 -10.31 21.17
CA GLU A 516 -20.94 -10.07 19.74
C GLU A 516 -19.85 -11.00 19.19
N THR A 517 -18.87 -11.38 20.00
CA THR A 517 -17.81 -12.31 19.59
C THR A 517 -18.37 -13.71 19.33
N VAL A 518 -19.35 -14.17 20.16
CA VAL A 518 -20.06 -15.43 19.89
C VAL A 518 -20.88 -15.32 18.61
N ARG A 519 -21.57 -14.21 18.40
CA ARG A 519 -22.33 -13.92 17.19
C ARG A 519 -21.45 -13.97 15.93
N LEU A 520 -20.25 -13.42 16.02
CA LEU A 520 -19.28 -13.45 14.94
C LEU A 520 -18.79 -14.87 14.64
N ALA A 521 -18.48 -15.66 15.68
CA ALA A 521 -18.11 -17.07 15.51
C ALA A 521 -19.24 -17.91 14.88
N GLN A 522 -20.47 -17.71 15.35
CA GLN A 522 -21.67 -18.32 14.77
C GLN A 522 -21.86 -17.93 13.30
N TYR A 523 -21.56 -16.67 12.96
CA TYR A 523 -21.60 -16.22 11.58
C TYR A 523 -20.55 -16.94 10.71
N PHE A 524 -19.31 -17.07 11.16
CA PHE A 524 -18.30 -17.84 10.44
C PHE A 524 -18.74 -19.27 10.19
N LEU A 525 -19.19 -19.95 11.24
CA LEU A 525 -19.73 -21.32 11.15
C LEU A 525 -20.90 -21.43 10.17
N ARG A 526 -21.83 -20.47 10.20
CA ARG A 526 -22.98 -20.46 9.32
C ARG A 526 -22.58 -20.32 7.85
N VAL A 527 -21.61 -19.45 7.54
CA VAL A 527 -21.09 -19.29 6.18
C VAL A 527 -20.35 -20.54 5.73
N ILE A 528 -19.52 -21.14 6.60
CA ILE A 528 -18.78 -22.36 6.30
C ILE A 528 -19.75 -23.51 6.02
N ALA A 529 -20.81 -23.65 6.83
CA ALA A 529 -21.87 -24.66 6.65
C ALA A 529 -22.66 -24.55 5.33
N LEU A 530 -22.54 -23.46 4.56
CA LEU A 530 -23.10 -23.38 3.21
C LEU A 530 -22.27 -24.13 2.16
N TYR A 531 -21.04 -24.48 2.49
CA TYR A 531 -20.07 -25.11 1.57
C TYR A 531 -19.53 -26.44 2.10
N ASP A 532 -19.76 -26.74 3.40
CA ASP A 532 -19.29 -27.96 4.07
C ASP A 532 -20.47 -28.60 4.81
N ASP A 533 -21.04 -29.64 4.20
CA ASP A 533 -22.24 -30.35 4.72
C ASP A 533 -22.00 -31.05 6.06
N GLU A 534 -20.75 -31.27 6.47
CA GLU A 534 -20.40 -31.86 7.76
C GLU A 534 -20.68 -30.90 8.93
N ILE A 535 -20.81 -29.59 8.68
CA ILE A 535 -21.08 -28.58 9.71
C ILE A 535 -22.59 -28.32 9.79
N PRO A 536 -23.25 -28.64 10.89
CA PRO A 536 -24.67 -28.37 11.02
C PRO A 536 -24.96 -26.86 10.98
N PRO A 537 -25.99 -26.41 10.23
CA PRO A 537 -26.39 -25.01 10.20
C PRO A 537 -26.89 -24.58 11.58
N ILE A 538 -26.44 -23.40 12.02
CA ILE A 538 -26.79 -22.82 13.33
C ILE A 538 -27.46 -21.47 13.21
N THR A 539 -28.18 -21.09 14.27
CA THR A 539 -28.75 -19.74 14.40
C THR A 539 -27.69 -18.77 14.93
N ILE A 540 -27.67 -17.54 14.41
CA ILE A 540 -26.76 -16.48 14.87
C ILE A 540 -27.50 -15.65 15.92
N ASP A 541 -27.54 -16.15 17.16
CA ASP A 541 -28.25 -15.52 18.29
C ASP A 541 -27.32 -14.84 19.31
N GLY A 542 -26.00 -15.05 19.18
CA GLY A 542 -25.01 -14.53 20.12
C GLY A 542 -24.93 -15.31 21.43
N SER A 543 -25.53 -16.49 21.51
CA SER A 543 -25.48 -17.37 22.69
C SER A 543 -24.77 -18.69 22.35
N TYR A 544 -23.68 -18.99 23.04
CA TYR A 544 -22.95 -20.24 22.83
C TYR A 544 -23.70 -21.41 23.48
N GLY A 545 -24.69 -21.90 22.77
CA GLY A 545 -25.52 -23.04 23.21
C GLY A 545 -25.00 -24.39 22.68
N PRO A 546 -25.75 -25.49 22.92
CA PRO A 546 -25.39 -26.83 22.44
C PRO A 546 -25.25 -26.91 20.91
N ALA A 547 -26.08 -26.18 20.16
CA ALA A 547 -26.02 -26.15 18.69
C ALA A 547 -24.69 -25.55 18.21
N THR A 548 -24.26 -24.44 18.82
CA THR A 548 -22.98 -23.81 18.52
C THR A 548 -21.81 -24.73 18.88
N GLU A 549 -21.85 -25.38 20.05
CA GLU A 549 -20.83 -26.33 20.48
C GLU A 549 -20.70 -27.50 19.49
N ASN A 550 -21.82 -28.08 19.06
CA ASN A 550 -21.82 -29.18 18.08
C ASN A 550 -21.23 -28.74 16.73
N ALA A 551 -21.57 -27.55 16.24
CA ALA A 551 -21.01 -27.01 15.00
C ALA A 551 -19.49 -26.76 15.11
N VAL A 552 -19.04 -26.28 16.28
CA VAL A 552 -17.61 -26.10 16.56
C VAL A 552 -16.88 -27.44 16.58
N ARG A 553 -17.43 -28.48 17.23
CA ARG A 553 -16.83 -29.81 17.23
C ARG A 553 -16.75 -30.42 15.83
N ALA A 554 -17.79 -30.26 15.02
CA ALA A 554 -17.79 -30.69 13.62
C ALA A 554 -16.68 -29.94 12.82
N PHE A 555 -16.60 -28.63 12.98
CA PHE A 555 -15.56 -27.83 12.36
C PHE A 555 -14.14 -28.23 12.81
N GLN A 556 -13.92 -28.41 14.10
CA GLN A 556 -12.64 -28.87 14.66
C GLN A 556 -12.22 -30.21 14.08
N LYS A 557 -13.15 -31.16 13.99
CA LYS A 557 -12.91 -32.49 13.38
C LYS A 557 -12.49 -32.32 11.91
N MET A 558 -13.22 -31.54 11.13
CA MET A 558 -12.94 -31.28 9.72
C MET A 558 -11.55 -30.65 9.53
N GLN A 559 -11.13 -29.77 10.44
CA GLN A 559 -9.84 -29.06 10.37
C GLN A 559 -8.68 -29.82 11.07
N GLY A 560 -8.90 -31.04 11.57
CA GLY A 560 -7.89 -31.80 12.30
C GLY A 560 -7.44 -31.15 13.62
N LEU A 561 -8.28 -30.31 14.22
CA LEU A 561 -8.04 -29.69 15.52
C LEU A 561 -8.48 -30.56 16.67
N THR A 562 -8.07 -30.24 17.90
CA THR A 562 -8.61 -30.88 19.11
C THR A 562 -10.11 -30.66 19.19
N VAL A 563 -10.89 -31.75 19.24
CA VAL A 563 -12.37 -31.74 19.23
C VAL A 563 -12.91 -31.57 20.65
N ASP A 564 -12.78 -30.36 21.19
CA ASP A 564 -13.21 -30.02 22.55
C ASP A 564 -14.47 -29.12 22.59
N GLY A 565 -14.94 -28.65 21.45
CA GLY A 565 -16.09 -27.76 21.36
C GLY A 565 -15.82 -26.37 21.93
N ILE A 566 -14.54 -25.95 22.04
CA ILE A 566 -14.13 -24.67 22.58
C ILE A 566 -13.47 -23.87 21.46
N ILE A 567 -13.89 -22.62 21.26
CA ILE A 567 -13.20 -21.72 20.36
C ILE A 567 -12.09 -21.03 21.14
N GLY A 568 -10.93 -21.66 21.18
CA GLY A 568 -9.66 -21.07 21.58
C GLY A 568 -8.95 -20.42 20.38
N PRO A 569 -7.70 -19.95 20.58
CA PRO A 569 -6.93 -19.28 19.52
C PRO A 569 -6.79 -20.09 18.22
N ALA A 570 -6.52 -21.37 18.32
CA ALA A 570 -6.36 -22.25 17.15
C ALA A 570 -7.68 -22.42 16.37
N THR A 571 -8.78 -22.69 17.07
CA THR A 571 -10.11 -22.84 16.45
C THR A 571 -10.59 -21.52 15.84
N TRP A 572 -10.38 -20.39 16.53
CA TRP A 572 -10.74 -19.08 16.00
C TRP A 572 -10.01 -18.76 14.69
N ASN A 573 -8.68 -18.95 14.65
CA ASN A 573 -7.88 -18.71 13.46
C ASN A 573 -8.37 -19.57 12.29
N ALA A 574 -8.58 -20.87 12.53
CA ALA A 574 -9.05 -21.77 11.48
C ALA A 574 -10.45 -21.40 10.96
N LEU A 575 -11.38 -21.00 11.87
CA LEU A 575 -12.71 -20.49 11.48
C LEU A 575 -12.60 -19.25 10.61
N TYR A 576 -11.76 -18.31 11.01
CA TYR A 576 -11.58 -17.05 10.29
C TYR A 576 -10.93 -17.28 8.92
N GLU A 577 -9.88 -18.10 8.83
CA GLU A 577 -9.21 -18.43 7.57
C GLU A 577 -10.14 -19.16 6.60
N ARG A 578 -10.89 -20.16 7.09
CA ARG A 578 -11.86 -20.87 6.24
C ARG A 578 -12.98 -19.95 5.76
N PHE A 579 -13.48 -19.08 6.62
CA PHE A 579 -14.45 -18.05 6.27
C PHE A 579 -13.91 -17.09 5.20
N LEU A 580 -12.68 -16.60 5.37
CA LEU A 580 -12.02 -15.74 4.36
C LEU A 580 -11.84 -16.49 3.04
N GLY A 581 -11.40 -17.74 3.06
CA GLY A 581 -11.25 -18.57 1.87
C GLY A 581 -12.54 -18.67 1.06
N ILE A 582 -13.69 -18.81 1.73
CA ILE A 582 -15.01 -18.87 1.08
C ILE A 582 -15.45 -17.50 0.55
N THR A 583 -15.39 -16.46 1.38
CA THR A 583 -15.91 -15.13 1.02
C THR A 583 -15.11 -14.41 -0.05
N GLN A 584 -13.85 -14.79 -0.24
CA GLN A 584 -12.96 -14.14 -1.21
C GLN A 584 -12.91 -14.86 -2.58
N THR A 585 -13.34 -16.13 -2.66
CA THR A 585 -13.44 -16.87 -3.94
C THR A 585 -14.66 -16.50 -4.79
N THR A 586 -15.66 -15.87 -4.19
CA THR A 586 -16.87 -15.45 -4.91
C THR A 586 -16.68 -14.06 -5.51
N GLY A 587 -15.97 -13.92 -6.62
CA GLY A 587 -15.62 -12.63 -7.25
C GLY A 587 -16.69 -11.53 -7.14
N LEU A 588 -16.24 -10.32 -6.79
CA LEU A 588 -17.11 -9.17 -6.60
C LEU A 588 -17.76 -8.74 -7.93
N ALA A 589 -19.06 -8.94 -8.06
CA ALA A 589 -19.81 -8.59 -9.27
C ALA A 589 -20.12 -7.08 -9.38
N VAL A 590 -19.86 -6.29 -8.32
CA VAL A 590 -20.21 -4.85 -8.26
C VAL A 590 -19.03 -4.06 -7.76
N THR A 591 -18.59 -3.11 -8.58
CA THR A 591 -17.45 -2.23 -8.26
C THR A 591 -17.83 -1.20 -7.19
N TYR A 592 -16.93 -0.89 -6.27
CA TYR A 592 -17.07 0.21 -5.32
C TYR A 592 -17.22 1.54 -6.06
N PRO A 593 -18.16 2.43 -5.65
CA PRO A 593 -18.47 3.67 -6.39
C PRO A 593 -17.39 4.76 -6.35
N GLY A 594 -16.25 4.52 -5.71
CA GLY A 594 -15.12 5.45 -5.66
C GLY A 594 -15.19 6.51 -4.56
N THR A 595 -16.38 6.74 -3.98
CA THR A 595 -16.59 7.69 -2.87
C THR A 595 -17.27 6.99 -1.70
N PRO A 596 -16.83 7.22 -0.44
CA PRO A 596 -17.50 6.65 0.72
C PRO A 596 -18.94 7.15 0.86
N LEU A 597 -19.88 6.21 1.10
CA LEU A 597 -21.26 6.54 1.38
C LEU A 597 -21.45 6.68 2.89
N LYS A 598 -22.04 7.79 3.31
CA LYS A 598 -22.24 8.15 4.72
C LYS A 598 -23.53 8.94 4.90
N SER A 599 -23.88 9.29 6.13
CA SER A 599 -25.03 10.13 6.44
C SER A 599 -25.10 11.36 5.53
N GLY A 600 -26.22 11.57 4.88
CA GLY A 600 -26.45 12.61 3.87
C GLY A 600 -26.18 12.20 2.41
N SER A 601 -25.47 11.08 2.14
CA SER A 601 -25.30 10.55 0.78
C SER A 601 -26.65 10.18 0.14
N ARG A 602 -26.75 10.32 -1.19
CA ARG A 602 -27.98 10.04 -1.95
C ARG A 602 -27.66 9.33 -3.27
N GLY A 603 -28.67 8.69 -3.86
CA GLY A 603 -28.63 8.10 -5.21
C GLY A 603 -28.50 6.57 -5.24
N ASP A 604 -28.25 6.02 -6.45
CA ASP A 604 -28.34 4.58 -6.73
C ASP A 604 -27.38 3.73 -5.90
N ASN A 605 -26.19 4.23 -5.60
CA ASN A 605 -25.23 3.50 -4.76
C ASN A 605 -25.75 3.33 -3.32
N VAL A 606 -26.47 4.32 -2.79
CA VAL A 606 -27.14 4.21 -1.48
C VAL A 606 -28.27 3.18 -1.56
N ARG A 607 -29.07 3.20 -2.64
CA ARG A 607 -30.11 2.20 -2.89
C ARG A 607 -29.55 0.78 -2.89
N VAL A 608 -28.44 0.56 -3.57
CA VAL A 608 -27.75 -0.75 -3.60
C VAL A 608 -27.36 -1.20 -2.19
N VAL A 609 -26.79 -0.32 -1.38
CA VAL A 609 -26.45 -0.64 0.01
C VAL A 609 -27.70 -1.02 0.81
N GLN A 610 -28.79 -0.27 0.70
CA GLN A 610 -30.04 -0.54 1.40
C GLN A 610 -30.67 -1.87 0.97
N GLU A 611 -30.69 -2.18 -0.34
CA GLU A 611 -31.14 -3.46 -0.88
C GLU A 611 -30.30 -4.63 -0.37
N TYR A 612 -28.98 -4.45 -0.30
CA TYR A 612 -28.06 -5.47 0.19
C TYR A 612 -28.25 -5.71 1.69
N LEU A 613 -28.34 -4.65 2.49
CA LEU A 613 -28.64 -4.76 3.92
C LEU A 613 -29.96 -5.49 4.16
N ASN A 614 -31.01 -5.15 3.41
CA ASN A 614 -32.31 -5.83 3.53
C ASN A 614 -32.28 -7.29 3.07
N THR A 615 -31.48 -7.61 2.07
CA THR A 615 -31.27 -9.00 1.64
C THR A 615 -30.55 -9.77 2.74
N LEU A 616 -29.50 -9.19 3.31
CA LEU A 616 -28.74 -9.75 4.40
C LEU A 616 -29.58 -9.88 5.69
N ALA A 617 -30.47 -8.94 5.96
CA ALA A 617 -31.39 -8.97 7.11
C ALA A 617 -32.39 -10.14 7.10
N ARG A 618 -32.46 -10.91 6.01
CA ARG A 618 -33.23 -12.17 5.97
C ARG A 618 -32.50 -13.34 6.67
N ALA A 619 -31.19 -13.29 6.66
CA ALA A 619 -30.32 -14.34 7.18
C ALA A 619 -29.53 -13.90 8.42
N TYR A 620 -29.38 -12.61 8.65
CA TYR A 620 -28.56 -12.03 9.72
C TYR A 620 -29.37 -11.09 10.59
N PRO A 621 -29.01 -10.91 11.86
CA PRO A 621 -29.72 -9.99 12.76
C PRO A 621 -29.37 -8.53 12.47
N LEU A 622 -29.69 -8.07 11.27
CA LEU A 622 -29.50 -6.70 10.82
C LEU A 622 -30.85 -5.95 10.82
N PRO A 623 -30.86 -4.67 11.20
CA PRO A 623 -32.05 -3.84 11.04
C PRO A 623 -32.44 -3.72 9.55
N ARG A 624 -33.72 -3.80 9.25
CA ARG A 624 -34.24 -3.49 7.92
C ARG A 624 -34.32 -1.98 7.74
N VAL A 625 -34.03 -1.51 6.55
CA VAL A 625 -34.06 -0.10 6.17
C VAL A 625 -34.99 0.15 5.01
N ALA A 626 -35.56 1.34 4.92
CA ALA A 626 -36.28 1.78 3.71
C ALA A 626 -35.31 1.85 2.53
N VAL A 627 -35.73 1.41 1.35
CA VAL A 627 -34.97 1.54 0.10
C VAL A 627 -35.43 2.84 -0.59
N ASP A 628 -34.91 3.96 -0.08
CA ASP A 628 -35.33 5.31 -0.49
C ASP A 628 -34.20 6.10 -1.17
N SER A 629 -33.04 5.46 -1.36
CA SER A 629 -31.85 6.10 -1.92
C SER A 629 -31.25 7.23 -1.05
N ILE A 630 -31.65 7.35 0.22
CA ILE A 630 -31.19 8.38 1.14
C ILE A 630 -30.43 7.70 2.29
N TYR A 631 -29.16 8.06 2.47
CA TYR A 631 -28.37 7.57 3.58
C TYR A 631 -28.72 8.34 4.86
N GLY A 632 -29.79 7.92 5.51
CA GLY A 632 -30.27 8.49 6.76
C GLY A 632 -29.78 7.72 7.98
N PRO A 633 -30.20 8.13 9.21
CA PRO A 633 -29.78 7.47 10.46
C PRO A 633 -30.11 5.98 10.52
N ALA A 634 -31.22 5.54 9.92
CA ALA A 634 -31.59 4.14 9.86
C ALA A 634 -30.60 3.32 9.02
N THR A 635 -30.16 3.86 7.87
CA THR A 635 -29.15 3.23 7.02
C THR A 635 -27.79 3.19 7.74
N GLU A 636 -27.40 4.29 8.40
CA GLU A 636 -26.17 4.38 9.19
C GLU A 636 -26.14 3.33 10.31
N ASN A 637 -27.20 3.22 11.10
CA ASN A 637 -27.33 2.22 12.15
C ASN A 637 -27.24 0.79 11.61
N ALA A 638 -27.88 0.51 10.47
CA ALA A 638 -27.82 -0.80 9.84
C ALA A 638 -26.40 -1.13 9.31
N VAL A 639 -25.70 -0.13 8.76
CA VAL A 639 -24.30 -0.28 8.35
C VAL A 639 -23.41 -0.51 9.56
N GLN A 640 -23.56 0.23 10.65
CA GLN A 640 -22.81 -0.01 11.89
C GLN A 640 -23.06 -1.40 12.46
N ALA A 641 -24.32 -1.86 12.45
CA ALA A 641 -24.67 -3.22 12.86
C ALA A 641 -23.99 -4.26 11.95
N PHE A 642 -24.00 -4.03 10.64
CA PHE A 642 -23.30 -4.85 9.68
C PHE A 642 -21.79 -4.85 9.94
N GLN A 643 -21.17 -3.70 10.11
CA GLN A 643 -19.74 -3.56 10.38
C GLN A 643 -19.34 -4.31 11.66
N ARG A 644 -20.09 -4.17 12.77
CA ARG A 644 -19.86 -4.91 14.01
C ARG A 644 -19.96 -6.42 13.80
N LEU A 645 -20.99 -6.86 13.06
CA LEU A 645 -21.21 -8.29 12.79
C LEU A 645 -20.06 -8.92 12.00
N PHE A 646 -19.41 -8.11 11.14
CA PHE A 646 -18.36 -8.57 10.23
C PHE A 646 -16.94 -8.14 10.64
N GLY A 647 -16.75 -7.65 11.88
CA GLY A 647 -15.44 -7.26 12.42
C GLY A 647 -14.82 -6.07 11.70
N LEU A 648 -15.64 -5.19 11.12
CA LEU A 648 -15.19 -3.94 10.52
C LEU A 648 -15.28 -2.80 11.55
N THR A 649 -14.55 -1.70 11.32
CA THR A 649 -14.75 -0.47 12.10
C THR A 649 -16.20 -0.01 11.99
N ALA A 650 -16.91 0.05 13.10
CA ALA A 650 -18.34 0.37 13.13
C ALA A 650 -18.57 1.90 13.11
N ASP A 651 -18.06 2.56 12.08
CA ASP A 651 -18.15 4.01 11.87
C ASP A 651 -19.43 4.45 11.13
N GLY A 652 -20.20 3.51 10.62
CA GLY A 652 -21.39 3.79 9.83
C GLY A 652 -21.09 4.32 8.42
N ILE A 653 -19.84 4.21 7.95
CA ILE A 653 -19.41 4.67 6.63
C ILE A 653 -19.19 3.46 5.72
N VAL A 654 -19.82 3.44 4.55
CA VAL A 654 -19.58 2.42 3.54
C VAL A 654 -18.39 2.86 2.68
N GLY A 655 -17.20 2.63 3.21
CA GLY A 655 -15.95 2.70 2.46
C GLY A 655 -15.69 1.42 1.65
N PRO A 656 -14.53 1.31 0.96
CA PRO A 656 -14.18 0.15 0.12
C PRO A 656 -14.35 -1.19 0.83
N ARG A 657 -13.83 -1.33 2.05
CA ARG A 657 -13.91 -2.57 2.85
C ARG A 657 -15.35 -2.96 3.19
N THR A 658 -16.15 -1.97 3.61
CA THR A 658 -17.57 -2.21 3.94
C THR A 658 -18.37 -2.59 2.70
N TRP A 659 -18.09 -1.94 1.56
CA TRP A 659 -18.72 -2.26 0.28
C TRP A 659 -18.38 -3.68 -0.17
N GLU A 660 -17.11 -4.04 -0.22
CA GLU A 660 -16.66 -5.38 -0.61
C GLU A 660 -17.30 -6.45 0.27
N ARG A 661 -17.35 -6.21 1.58
CA ARG A 661 -17.96 -7.14 2.52
C ARG A 661 -19.47 -7.26 2.30
N LEU A 662 -20.18 -6.15 2.05
CA LEU A 662 -21.61 -6.15 1.74
C LEU A 662 -21.92 -6.95 0.46
N VAL A 663 -21.18 -6.68 -0.60
CA VAL A 663 -21.34 -7.36 -1.90
C VAL A 663 -21.00 -8.83 -1.78
N GLY A 664 -19.85 -9.17 -1.19
CA GLY A 664 -19.39 -10.54 -1.01
C GLY A 664 -20.38 -11.37 -0.18
N THR A 665 -20.88 -10.81 0.93
CA THR A 665 -21.85 -11.50 1.79
C THR A 665 -23.20 -11.71 1.11
N ARG A 666 -23.66 -10.72 0.31
CA ARG A 666 -24.91 -10.87 -0.45
C ARG A 666 -24.83 -11.99 -1.49
N LEU A 667 -23.68 -12.15 -2.14
CA LEU A 667 -23.47 -13.22 -3.13
C LEU A 667 -23.57 -14.62 -2.50
N LEU A 668 -23.23 -14.74 -1.23
CA LEU A 668 -23.33 -16.00 -0.47
C LEU A 668 -24.76 -16.39 -0.09
N LEU A 669 -25.73 -15.49 -0.21
CA LEU A 669 -27.15 -15.74 0.08
C LEU A 669 -27.97 -16.11 -1.17
N ARG A 670 -27.33 -16.30 -2.30
CA ARG A 670 -27.94 -16.85 -3.51
C ARG A 670 -27.87 -18.35 -3.50
#